data_703ad0a3589136acea832d037641401f
#
_entry.id   703ad0a3589136acea832d037641401f
#
_cell.length_a   1.000
_cell.length_b   1.000
_cell.length_c   1.000
_cell.angle_alpha   90.00
_cell.angle_beta   90.00
_cell.angle_gamma   90.00
#
_symmetry.space_group_name_H-M   'P 1'
#
loop_
_entity.id
_entity.type
_entity.pdbx_description
1 polymer ?
#
loop_
_entity_poly.entity_id
_entity_poly.type
_entity_poly.pdbx_seq_one_letter_code
_entity_poly.pdbx_strand_id
1 'polypeptide(L)'
;MRFAMISQFCKKEAFFSGRFCSVANRIRLDVSFSRDYASAAGAADVVSSTDAEEEPEEVKELLVEMKKGGELSNQGSNYCDSGIPFGRYRVLKRRQVKIETEAWERAANEYRELWKDMCERKLAPNLPYMKSLFLGWFQPFRDAIVADQESQLFACNKSIASIAPYWNQLPADLMAVITMHKLMALLMTGTDGGRTRVVQAACTIGEAIEHEASIYKFLEKTKKRKNGKSGDAEPEVDLSLKLTPEQERLRKKVNDLLKKQKLSMVRHLVKCQDGSKSWGQDIRAKVGSRLIELLIQTAYIQSPINQLADTPPDVRPAFVHTTQHNTYEAGKFTRRYGMIECHPLVLKGLDRTARHMVIPYMPMLVPPINWSGYDKGAHFFLPSFVMRTHGSKHQRQAVRAVPREQINPVFEALNTLGQTRWRVNKRVLSVVNRLWALGGGLADLVECSDIPQPEEPDTEDEGEIKKWKWKVRDAQKENMERHSQRCDIELKLAVARKMKEEEGFYFPHNLDFRGRAYPLHPHLNHLGSDLCRGILEFGEGRPLGNSGLRWLKIHLANLFAGGVDKLSFEGRIAFTEGHIDDIFDSADRPLEGNRWWLKAEDPFQCLAVCINLAEAVRSSSPETYVSHIPVHQDGSCNGLQHYAALGRDKLGAAAVNLVAGEKPADVYSGIATRVLDIIKEDAKNDPDTFPNALYAKILVNEVNRKLVKQTVMTSVYGVTYVGARDQIKRRLKERGLLSDEAEIFRAACYAAKVTLTALGEMFESARIIMSWLGDCAKIIASDNHSVRWTTPLGLPVVQPYRILGKQHVKTSLQTLTLRMDTEKVMARRQRTAFPPNFVHSLDGSHMMMTAVACRKARLEFRRSS
;
A
#
# COMPACT_ATOMS: atom_id res chain seq x y z
N MET A 1 6.55 -8.57 11.21
CA MET A 1 6.81 -8.84 9.77
C MET A 1 5.90 -8.07 8.83
N ARG A 2 4.64 -7.82 9.16
CA ARG A 2 3.73 -6.98 8.34
C ARG A 2 4.07 -5.49 8.35
N PHE A 3 4.63 -4.95 9.42
CA PHE A 3 5.06 -3.56 9.51
C PHE A 3 6.23 -3.19 8.58
N ALA A 4 7.16 -4.12 8.31
CA ALA A 4 8.28 -3.87 7.39
C ALA A 4 7.82 -3.82 5.90
N MET A 5 6.77 -4.54 5.52
CA MET A 5 6.24 -4.49 4.15
C MET A 5 5.42 -3.22 3.91
N ILE A 6 4.65 -2.76 4.87
CA ILE A 6 3.92 -1.48 4.77
C ILE A 6 4.91 -0.32 4.78
N SER A 7 5.96 -0.37 5.59
CA SER A 7 7.05 0.61 5.59
C SER A 7 7.86 0.66 4.28
N GLN A 8 8.07 -0.48 3.60
CA GLN A 8 8.73 -0.47 2.28
C GLN A 8 7.81 0.00 1.14
N PHE A 9 6.50 -0.21 1.27
CA PHE A 9 5.53 0.33 0.32
C PHE A 9 5.38 1.85 0.50
N CYS A 10 5.30 2.33 1.72
CA CYS A 10 5.33 3.76 2.03
C CYS A 10 6.68 4.41 1.66
N LYS A 11 7.83 3.74 1.81
CA LYS A 11 9.14 4.30 1.42
C LYS A 11 9.34 4.47 -0.08
N LYS A 12 8.65 3.71 -0.93
CA LYS A 12 8.67 3.95 -2.39
C LYS A 12 7.72 5.05 -2.85
N GLU A 13 6.68 5.33 -2.09
CA GLU A 13 5.77 6.46 -2.34
C GLU A 13 6.14 7.72 -1.56
N ALA A 14 6.86 7.60 -0.44
CA ALA A 14 7.30 8.72 0.39
C ALA A 14 8.32 9.66 -0.28
N PHE A 15 8.92 9.29 -1.43
CA PHE A 15 9.63 10.25 -2.26
C PHE A 15 8.68 11.26 -2.93
N PHE A 16 7.36 11.01 -2.87
CA PHE A 16 6.31 11.95 -3.25
C PHE A 16 5.61 12.62 -2.05
N SER A 17 5.86 12.18 -0.81
CA SER A 17 5.04 12.50 0.37
C SER A 17 5.58 13.61 1.28
N GLY A 18 6.61 14.34 0.87
CA GLY A 18 6.98 15.58 1.59
C GLY A 18 5.86 16.63 1.68
N ARG A 19 4.69 16.35 1.08
CA ARG A 19 3.52 17.22 1.07
C ARG A 19 2.24 16.60 1.64
N PHE A 20 2.19 15.29 1.88
CA PHE A 20 1.04 14.65 2.55
C PHE A 20 0.97 15.01 4.04
N CYS A 21 2.11 15.37 4.66
CA CYS A 21 2.12 15.88 6.04
C CYS A 21 1.37 17.21 6.26
N SER A 22 1.17 18.02 5.20
CA SER A 22 0.43 19.29 5.37
C SER A 22 -1.08 19.09 5.47
N VAL A 23 -1.60 18.00 4.89
CA VAL A 23 -3.02 17.64 4.99
C VAL A 23 -3.32 17.02 6.36
N ALA A 24 -2.40 16.18 6.88
CA ALA A 24 -2.53 15.62 8.23
C ALA A 24 -2.47 16.71 9.34
N ASN A 25 -1.71 17.80 9.13
CA ASN A 25 -1.69 18.93 10.06
C ASN A 25 -2.97 19.79 10.01
N ARG A 26 -3.77 19.73 8.93
CA ARG A 26 -5.11 20.37 8.90
C ARG A 26 -6.17 19.54 9.63
N ILE A 27 -6.02 18.23 9.72
CA ILE A 27 -6.92 17.36 10.49
C ILE A 27 -6.84 17.66 12.01
N ARG A 28 -5.76 18.29 12.47
CA ARG A 28 -5.61 18.71 13.89
C ARG A 28 -6.59 19.81 14.33
N LEU A 29 -7.21 20.52 13.41
CA LEU A 29 -8.18 21.60 13.71
C LEU A 29 -9.62 21.12 13.88
N ASP A 30 -9.95 19.90 13.41
CA ASP A 30 -11.34 19.39 13.48
C ASP A 30 -11.63 18.44 14.67
N VAL A 31 -10.60 18.05 15.43
CA VAL A 31 -10.81 17.20 16.63
C VAL A 31 -11.42 17.99 17.82
N SER A 32 -11.43 19.32 17.75
CA SER A 32 -12.10 20.15 18.76
C SER A 32 -13.64 20.24 18.59
N PHE A 33 -14.19 19.69 17.50
CA PHE A 33 -15.62 19.74 17.20
C PHE A 33 -16.47 18.60 17.79
N SER A 34 -15.88 17.67 18.53
CA SER A 34 -16.63 16.53 19.10
C SER A 34 -17.36 16.81 20.43
N ARG A 35 -17.37 18.06 20.91
CA ARG A 35 -18.11 18.41 22.15
C ARG A 35 -19.51 18.92 21.92
N ASP A 36 -19.88 19.33 20.71
CA ASP A 36 -21.18 20.01 20.46
C ASP A 36 -22.28 19.13 19.82
N TYR A 37 -22.04 17.84 19.61
CA TYR A 37 -23.05 16.94 19.03
C TYR A 37 -23.99 16.29 20.05
N ALA A 38 -23.86 16.58 21.32
CA ALA A 38 -24.74 16.02 22.35
C ALA A 38 -25.97 16.88 22.69
N SER A 39 -26.15 18.08 22.10
CA SER A 39 -27.23 18.99 22.46
C SER A 39 -28.15 19.43 21.32
N ALA A 40 -28.03 18.91 20.12
CA ALA A 40 -28.88 19.27 18.97
C ALA A 40 -29.87 18.17 18.58
N ALA A 41 -30.59 17.62 19.57
CA ALA A 41 -31.78 16.80 19.32
C ALA A 41 -33.01 17.63 19.68
N GLY A 42 -33.29 18.71 18.94
CA GLY A 42 -34.48 19.50 19.18
C GLY A 42 -34.41 20.86 18.48
N ALA A 43 -34.60 20.88 17.17
CA ALA A 43 -35.16 22.00 16.41
C ALA A 43 -35.24 21.57 14.93
N ALA A 44 -36.39 21.01 14.58
CA ALA A 44 -36.83 21.02 13.21
C ALA A 44 -37.68 22.31 13.11
N ASP A 45 -37.20 23.25 12.28
CA ASP A 45 -38.08 24.01 11.36
C ASP A 45 -37.30 25.16 10.71
N VAL A 46 -37.51 25.26 9.40
CA VAL A 46 -37.37 26.47 8.54
C VAL A 46 -35.93 26.92 8.23
N VAL A 47 -35.44 26.56 7.07
CA VAL A 47 -34.97 27.49 6.05
C VAL A 47 -35.16 26.88 4.66
N SER A 48 -36.06 27.48 3.91
CA SER A 48 -36.21 27.31 2.47
C SER A 48 -35.16 28.15 1.75
N SER A 49 -34.62 27.59 0.72
CA SER A 49 -34.25 28.19 -0.57
C SER A 49 -32.83 27.81 -1.09
N THR A 50 -32.89 27.19 -2.27
CA THR A 50 -32.05 27.36 -3.46
C THR A 50 -30.59 27.03 -3.30
N ASP A 51 -30.29 25.77 -3.60
CA ASP A 51 -29.37 25.27 -4.66
C ASP A 51 -29.42 23.75 -4.61
N ALA A 52 -30.29 23.18 -5.41
CA ALA A 52 -30.43 21.74 -5.57
C ALA A 52 -29.23 21.25 -6.39
N GLU A 53 -28.16 20.84 -5.71
CA GLU A 53 -27.16 19.94 -6.29
C GLU A 53 -27.85 18.61 -6.60
N GLU A 54 -27.94 18.25 -7.86
CA GLU A 54 -28.51 16.99 -8.32
C GLU A 54 -27.74 15.80 -7.70
N GLU A 55 -28.40 15.02 -6.87
CA GLU A 55 -27.91 13.72 -6.41
C GLU A 55 -27.56 12.85 -7.62
N PRO A 56 -26.47 12.06 -7.54
CA PRO A 56 -26.08 11.13 -8.61
C PRO A 56 -27.24 10.21 -8.96
N GLU A 57 -27.53 10.04 -10.25
CA GLU A 57 -28.66 9.24 -10.75
C GLU A 57 -28.66 7.80 -10.19
N GLU A 58 -27.49 7.21 -9.98
CA GLU A 58 -27.34 5.87 -9.38
C GLU A 58 -27.84 5.81 -7.92
N VAL A 59 -27.72 6.89 -7.16
CA VAL A 59 -28.27 6.98 -5.80
C VAL A 59 -29.80 7.15 -5.85
N LYS A 60 -30.30 7.91 -6.84
CA LYS A 60 -31.75 8.05 -7.06
C LYS A 60 -32.38 6.74 -7.51
N GLU A 61 -31.74 5.99 -8.41
CA GLU A 61 -32.21 4.67 -8.84
C GLU A 61 -32.21 3.65 -7.68
N LEU A 62 -31.16 3.63 -6.85
CA LEU A 62 -31.11 2.75 -5.68
C LEU A 62 -32.17 3.11 -4.61
N LEU A 63 -32.42 4.41 -4.42
CA LEU A 63 -33.48 4.88 -3.52
C LEU A 63 -34.88 4.53 -4.07
N VAL A 64 -35.04 4.55 -5.42
CA VAL A 64 -36.27 4.13 -6.10
C VAL A 64 -36.44 2.61 -6.03
N GLU A 65 -35.38 1.83 -6.25
CA GLU A 65 -35.41 0.37 -6.07
C GLU A 65 -35.70 -0.02 -4.60
N MET A 66 -35.14 0.70 -3.65
CA MET A 66 -35.46 0.50 -2.22
C MET A 66 -36.92 0.84 -1.88
N LYS A 67 -37.53 1.78 -2.58
CA LYS A 67 -38.97 2.07 -2.46
C LYS A 67 -39.84 1.02 -3.13
N LYS A 68 -39.42 0.51 -4.31
CA LYS A 68 -40.12 -0.56 -5.04
C LYS A 68 -39.92 -1.95 -4.43
N GLY A 69 -38.78 -2.26 -3.82
CA GLY A 69 -38.53 -3.52 -3.13
C GLY A 69 -39.30 -3.71 -1.82
N GLY A 70 -40.11 -2.75 -1.43
CA GLY A 70 -40.98 -2.82 -0.26
C GLY A 70 -42.26 -3.62 -0.46
N GLU A 71 -42.60 -4.04 -1.71
CA GLU A 71 -43.91 -4.66 -2.00
C GLU A 71 -43.86 -6.13 -2.43
N LEU A 72 -42.70 -6.73 -2.56
CA LEU A 72 -42.58 -8.15 -2.98
C LEU A 72 -41.80 -8.97 -1.96
N SER A 73 -42.49 -9.47 -0.97
CA SER A 73 -42.46 -10.79 -0.32
C SER A 73 -43.03 -10.74 1.10
N ASN A 74 -44.32 -10.75 1.19
CA ASN A 74 -45.05 -11.03 2.42
C ASN A 74 -45.39 -12.53 2.45
N GLN A 75 -44.38 -13.41 2.65
CA GLN A 75 -44.64 -14.80 3.05
C GLN A 75 -43.41 -15.35 3.80
N GLY A 76 -43.55 -15.48 5.14
CA GLY A 76 -43.04 -16.59 5.89
C GLY A 76 -41.60 -16.66 6.31
N SER A 77 -41.00 -15.64 6.95
CA SER A 77 -40.17 -15.78 8.16
C SER A 77 -39.95 -14.45 8.82
N ASN A 78 -40.17 -14.37 10.12
CA ASN A 78 -39.96 -13.15 10.91
C ASN A 78 -38.48 -12.81 11.13
N TYR A 79 -37.56 -13.61 10.59
CA TYR A 79 -36.08 -13.45 10.72
C TYR A 79 -35.42 -13.45 9.36
N CYS A 80 -34.38 -12.64 9.20
CA CYS A 80 -33.43 -12.76 8.07
C CYS A 80 -32.55 -14.00 8.26
N ASP A 81 -31.92 -14.51 7.20
CA ASP A 81 -30.95 -15.63 7.23
C ASP A 81 -29.83 -15.47 8.27
N SER A 82 -29.61 -14.26 8.78
CA SER A 82 -28.63 -13.89 9.81
C SER A 82 -29.15 -13.98 11.25
N GLY A 83 -30.38 -14.47 11.48
CA GLY A 83 -30.99 -14.53 12.82
C GLY A 83 -31.40 -13.16 13.39
N ILE A 84 -31.29 -12.07 12.65
CA ILE A 84 -31.71 -10.72 13.07
C ILE A 84 -33.20 -10.53 12.76
N PRO A 85 -34.03 -10.07 13.73
CA PRO A 85 -35.43 -9.75 13.47
C PRO A 85 -35.60 -8.77 12.30
N PHE A 86 -36.51 -9.05 11.40
CA PHE A 86 -36.66 -8.30 10.14
C PHE A 86 -36.81 -6.77 10.32
N GLY A 87 -37.58 -6.35 11.29
CA GLY A 87 -37.75 -4.91 11.61
C GLY A 87 -36.41 -4.24 11.99
N ARG A 88 -35.60 -4.94 12.82
CA ARG A 88 -34.31 -4.46 13.25
C ARG A 88 -33.28 -4.46 12.09
N TYR A 89 -33.29 -5.50 11.24
CA TYR A 89 -32.46 -5.55 10.05
C TYR A 89 -32.70 -4.34 9.12
N ARG A 90 -33.96 -3.96 8.90
CA ARG A 90 -34.29 -2.76 8.09
C ARG A 90 -33.70 -1.48 8.65
N VAL A 91 -33.75 -1.30 9.98
CA VAL A 91 -33.13 -0.12 10.64
C VAL A 91 -31.61 -0.13 10.48
N LEU A 92 -30.96 -1.25 10.77
CA LEU A 92 -29.51 -1.40 10.63
C LEU A 92 -29.06 -1.22 9.18
N LYS A 93 -29.84 -1.75 8.21
CA LYS A 93 -29.54 -1.57 6.79
C LYS A 93 -29.59 -0.11 6.36
N ARG A 94 -30.59 0.66 6.81
CA ARG A 94 -30.64 2.11 6.54
C ARG A 94 -29.44 2.84 7.13
N ARG A 95 -29.03 2.50 8.36
CA ARG A 95 -27.84 3.07 8.99
C ARG A 95 -26.56 2.67 8.22
N GLN A 96 -26.48 1.43 7.74
CA GLN A 96 -25.35 0.97 6.92
C GLN A 96 -25.24 1.76 5.62
N VAL A 97 -26.35 1.95 4.89
CA VAL A 97 -26.38 2.78 3.67
C VAL A 97 -25.89 4.20 3.96
N LYS A 98 -26.34 4.79 5.09
CA LYS A 98 -25.88 6.12 5.50
C LYS A 98 -24.36 6.14 5.75
N ILE A 99 -23.80 5.14 6.44
CA ILE A 99 -22.36 5.04 6.67
C ILE A 99 -21.58 4.94 5.35
N GLU A 100 -22.06 4.14 4.38
CA GLU A 100 -21.42 4.01 3.08
C GLU A 100 -21.52 5.31 2.27
N THR A 101 -22.66 6.02 2.32
CA THR A 101 -22.84 7.33 1.68
C THR A 101 -21.87 8.36 2.28
N GLU A 102 -21.81 8.48 3.60
CA GLU A 102 -20.88 9.37 4.29
C GLU A 102 -19.41 9.07 3.95
N ALA A 103 -19.05 7.78 3.85
CA ALA A 103 -17.71 7.36 3.46
C ALA A 103 -17.36 7.77 2.02
N TRP A 104 -18.32 7.62 1.11
CA TRP A 104 -18.19 8.06 -0.27
C TRP A 104 -18.07 9.57 -0.39
N GLU A 105 -18.98 10.32 0.23
CA GLU A 105 -18.96 11.77 0.22
C GLU A 105 -17.67 12.34 0.80
N ARG A 106 -17.18 11.76 1.91
CA ARG A 106 -15.90 12.15 2.48
C ARG A 106 -14.75 11.94 1.50
N ALA A 107 -14.67 10.76 0.89
CA ALA A 107 -13.64 10.47 -0.11
C ALA A 107 -13.74 11.39 -1.33
N ALA A 108 -14.95 11.71 -1.77
CA ALA A 108 -15.20 12.65 -2.88
C ALA A 108 -14.79 14.08 -2.51
N ASN A 109 -15.13 14.54 -1.31
CA ASN A 109 -14.74 15.87 -0.83
C ASN A 109 -13.24 16.01 -0.65
N GLU A 110 -12.57 15.04 -0.03
CA GLU A 110 -11.10 15.01 0.09
C GLU A 110 -10.42 15.05 -1.29
N TYR A 111 -10.99 14.35 -2.26
CA TYR A 111 -10.48 14.37 -3.64
C TYR A 111 -10.72 15.72 -4.32
N ARG A 112 -11.88 16.35 -4.12
CA ARG A 112 -12.19 17.70 -4.63
C ARG A 112 -11.27 18.76 -4.03
N GLU A 113 -11.02 18.70 -2.72
CA GLU A 113 -10.08 19.60 -2.03
C GLU A 113 -8.65 19.44 -2.57
N LEU A 114 -8.19 18.19 -2.72
CA LEU A 114 -6.90 17.89 -3.34
C LEU A 114 -6.83 18.46 -4.77
N TRP A 115 -7.88 18.26 -5.56
CA TRP A 115 -7.98 18.79 -6.91
C TRP A 115 -7.90 20.32 -6.93
N LYS A 116 -8.66 20.99 -6.05
CA LYS A 116 -8.67 22.45 -5.93
C LYS A 116 -7.29 23.00 -5.54
N ASP A 117 -6.65 22.43 -4.52
CA ASP A 117 -5.28 22.80 -4.09
C ASP A 117 -4.26 22.60 -5.24
N MET A 118 -4.36 21.50 -5.98
CA MET A 118 -3.47 21.22 -7.10
C MET A 118 -3.71 22.19 -8.28
N CYS A 119 -4.94 22.60 -8.53
CA CYS A 119 -5.27 23.62 -9.54
C CYS A 119 -4.70 24.98 -9.16
N GLU A 120 -4.92 25.42 -7.91
CA GLU A 120 -4.40 26.70 -7.39
C GLU A 120 -2.88 26.78 -7.49
N ARG A 121 -2.19 25.67 -7.21
CA ARG A 121 -0.72 25.56 -7.35
C ARG A 121 -0.23 25.34 -8.77
N LYS A 122 -1.11 25.29 -9.77
CA LYS A 122 -0.80 24.96 -11.17
C LYS A 122 -0.15 23.59 -11.35
N LEU A 123 -0.45 22.66 -10.46
CA LEU A 123 0.05 21.28 -10.45
C LEU A 123 -1.01 20.24 -10.87
N ALA A 124 -2.18 20.70 -11.31
CA ALA A 124 -3.28 19.84 -11.75
C ALA A 124 -2.86 18.74 -12.75
N PRO A 125 -1.94 18.97 -13.71
CA PRO A 125 -1.45 17.92 -14.59
C PRO A 125 -0.76 16.74 -13.87
N ASN A 126 -0.38 16.88 -12.61
CA ASN A 126 0.23 15.82 -11.80
C ASN A 126 -0.79 14.91 -11.10
N LEU A 127 -2.07 15.21 -11.20
CA LEU A 127 -3.13 14.35 -10.66
C LEU A 127 -3.08 12.95 -11.28
N PRO A 128 -3.39 11.89 -10.50
CA PRO A 128 -3.34 10.51 -10.99
C PRO A 128 -4.21 10.28 -12.23
N TYR A 129 -5.38 10.89 -12.27
CA TYR A 129 -6.30 10.83 -13.41
C TYR A 129 -5.68 11.46 -14.68
N MET A 130 -5.09 12.66 -14.56
CA MET A 130 -4.43 13.31 -15.68
C MET A 130 -3.25 12.50 -16.22
N LYS A 131 -2.52 11.83 -15.34
CA LYS A 131 -1.45 10.92 -15.79
C LYS A 131 -1.97 9.76 -16.64
N SER A 132 -3.15 9.24 -16.34
CA SER A 132 -3.76 8.18 -17.17
C SER A 132 -4.22 8.69 -18.54
N LEU A 133 -4.77 9.92 -18.62
CA LEU A 133 -5.10 10.56 -19.90
C LEU A 133 -3.84 10.84 -20.71
N PHE A 134 -2.80 11.39 -20.08
CA PHE A 134 -1.53 11.65 -20.76
C PHE A 134 -0.89 10.38 -21.32
N LEU A 135 -1.03 9.25 -20.62
CA LEU A 135 -0.59 7.96 -21.14
C LEU A 135 -1.31 7.56 -22.43
N GLY A 136 -2.61 7.80 -22.50
CA GLY A 136 -3.41 7.51 -23.69
C GLY A 136 -3.11 8.43 -24.86
N TRP A 137 -2.82 9.71 -24.60
CA TRP A 137 -2.54 10.71 -25.64
C TRP A 137 -1.08 10.75 -26.10
N PHE A 138 -0.13 10.34 -25.25
CA PHE A 138 1.30 10.53 -25.48
C PHE A 138 1.78 9.87 -26.76
N GLN A 139 1.49 8.59 -26.96
CA GLN A 139 2.02 7.83 -28.09
C GLN A 139 1.50 8.37 -29.42
N PRO A 140 0.18 8.52 -29.65
CA PRO A 140 -0.35 9.09 -30.91
C PRO A 140 0.18 10.51 -31.19
N PHE A 141 0.26 11.33 -30.14
CA PHE A 141 0.73 12.71 -30.28
C PHE A 141 2.22 12.79 -30.59
N ARG A 142 3.05 11.99 -29.90
CA ARG A 142 4.48 11.88 -30.19
C ARG A 142 4.71 11.44 -31.65
N ASP A 143 4.01 10.41 -32.10
CA ASP A 143 4.17 9.87 -33.45
C ASP A 143 3.75 10.91 -34.50
N ALA A 144 2.72 11.72 -34.23
CA ALA A 144 2.34 12.84 -35.07
C ALA A 144 3.42 13.93 -35.09
N ILE A 145 4.08 14.23 -33.97
CA ILE A 145 5.20 15.19 -33.97
C ILE A 145 6.38 14.66 -34.78
N VAL A 146 6.72 13.37 -34.66
CA VAL A 146 7.80 12.74 -35.44
C VAL A 146 7.51 12.83 -36.94
N ALA A 147 6.31 12.46 -37.36
CA ALA A 147 5.87 12.57 -38.76
C ALA A 147 5.95 14.00 -39.26
N ASP A 148 5.57 14.97 -38.42
CA ASP A 148 5.69 16.39 -38.79
C ASP A 148 7.15 16.87 -38.86
N GLN A 149 8.04 16.39 -37.97
CA GLN A 149 9.47 16.66 -38.04
C GLN A 149 10.11 16.10 -39.32
N GLU A 150 9.72 14.92 -39.74
CA GLU A 150 10.19 14.29 -40.98
C GLU A 150 9.64 15.01 -42.21
N SER A 151 8.35 15.40 -42.23
CA SER A 151 7.73 16.10 -43.35
C SER A 151 8.33 17.50 -43.58
N GLN A 152 8.77 18.19 -42.54
CA GLN A 152 9.38 19.52 -42.63
C GLN A 152 10.78 19.50 -43.26
N LEU A 153 11.45 18.36 -43.28
CA LEU A 153 12.71 18.19 -43.99
C LEU A 153 12.52 18.32 -45.54
N PHE A 154 11.30 18.08 -46.04
CA PHE A 154 10.96 18.06 -47.44
C PHE A 154 9.98 19.17 -47.87
N ALA A 155 9.56 20.06 -46.96
CA ALA A 155 8.48 21.02 -47.25
C ALA A 155 8.94 22.27 -47.99
N CYS A 156 8.35 22.51 -49.17
CA CYS A 156 8.50 23.75 -49.95
C CYS A 156 7.62 24.93 -49.45
N ASN A 157 6.89 24.82 -48.39
CA ASN A 157 5.90 25.79 -47.91
C ASN A 157 6.55 26.90 -47.06
N LYS A 158 6.53 28.16 -47.51
CA LYS A 158 7.20 29.32 -46.88
C LYS A 158 6.80 29.56 -45.42
N SER A 159 5.60 29.22 -45.02
CA SER A 159 5.12 29.38 -43.65
C SER A 159 5.72 28.35 -42.70
N ILE A 160 5.90 27.12 -43.15
CA ILE A 160 6.47 25.99 -42.39
C ILE A 160 8.00 26.10 -42.38
N ALA A 161 8.62 26.53 -43.47
CA ALA A 161 10.06 26.77 -43.55
C ALA A 161 10.59 27.78 -42.50
N SER A 162 9.75 28.70 -42.02
CA SER A 162 10.12 29.67 -40.99
C SER A 162 10.32 29.08 -39.59
N ILE A 163 9.73 27.93 -39.26
CA ILE A 163 9.81 27.29 -37.97
C ILE A 163 10.73 26.05 -37.94
N ALA A 164 11.07 25.53 -39.11
CA ALA A 164 11.91 24.32 -39.23
C ALA A 164 13.22 24.34 -38.43
N PRO A 165 13.99 25.44 -38.35
CA PRO A 165 15.22 25.50 -37.55
C PRO A 165 15.00 25.35 -36.04
N TYR A 166 13.79 25.67 -35.58
CA TYR A 166 13.41 25.63 -34.15
C TYR A 166 12.71 24.32 -33.78
N TRP A 167 12.00 23.70 -34.77
CA TRP A 167 11.19 22.51 -34.61
C TRP A 167 12.01 21.26 -34.28
N ASN A 168 13.20 21.15 -34.85
CA ASN A 168 14.07 19.97 -34.64
C ASN A 168 15.07 20.14 -33.48
N GLN A 169 14.94 21.19 -32.66
CA GLN A 169 15.87 21.41 -31.53
C GLN A 169 15.59 20.50 -30.32
N LEU A 170 14.40 19.89 -30.24
CA LEU A 170 13.99 18.99 -29.19
C LEU A 170 13.47 17.65 -29.68
N PRO A 171 13.72 16.54 -29.00
CA PRO A 171 13.06 15.28 -29.27
C PRO A 171 11.53 15.40 -29.12
N ALA A 172 10.78 14.71 -29.98
CA ALA A 172 9.33 14.68 -29.97
C ALA A 172 8.72 14.30 -28.62
N ASP A 173 9.36 13.37 -27.90
CA ASP A 173 8.96 12.96 -26.54
C ASP A 173 8.87 14.14 -25.55
N LEU A 174 9.88 15.01 -25.59
CA LEU A 174 9.94 16.18 -24.71
C LEU A 174 8.88 17.20 -25.10
N MET A 175 8.74 17.46 -26.41
CA MET A 175 7.74 18.38 -26.98
C MET A 175 6.32 17.95 -26.61
N ALA A 176 6.02 16.65 -26.74
CA ALA A 176 4.70 16.09 -26.40
C ALA A 176 4.36 16.28 -24.92
N VAL A 177 5.28 15.93 -24.02
CA VAL A 177 5.05 16.05 -22.57
C VAL A 177 4.86 17.51 -22.14
N ILE A 178 5.69 18.42 -22.64
CA ILE A 178 5.61 19.85 -22.30
C ILE A 178 4.28 20.43 -22.79
N THR A 179 3.87 20.11 -24.02
CA THR A 179 2.63 20.60 -24.62
C THR A 179 1.41 20.14 -23.82
N MET A 180 1.26 18.84 -23.58
CA MET A 180 0.15 18.30 -22.81
C MET A 180 0.09 18.91 -21.40
N HIS A 181 1.24 18.99 -20.73
CA HIS A 181 1.31 19.52 -19.36
C HIS A 181 0.93 21.01 -19.30
N LYS A 182 1.45 21.82 -20.23
CA LYS A 182 1.20 23.28 -20.25
C LYS A 182 -0.23 23.60 -20.65
N LEU A 183 -0.76 22.91 -21.68
CA LEU A 183 -2.14 23.14 -22.11
C LEU A 183 -3.13 22.77 -20.99
N MET A 184 -2.99 21.62 -20.39
CA MET A 184 -3.86 21.20 -19.30
C MET A 184 -3.73 22.10 -18.06
N ALA A 185 -2.52 22.58 -17.74
CA ALA A 185 -2.35 23.54 -16.65
C ALA A 185 -3.13 24.83 -16.90
N LEU A 186 -3.18 25.33 -18.14
CA LEU A 186 -3.95 26.53 -18.50
C LEU A 186 -5.46 26.28 -18.48
N LEU A 187 -5.92 25.14 -19.01
CA LEU A 187 -7.35 24.79 -19.06
C LEU A 187 -7.95 24.56 -17.68
N MET A 188 -7.17 24.00 -16.74
CA MET A 188 -7.64 23.69 -15.40
C MET A 188 -7.49 24.84 -14.39
N THR A 189 -6.72 25.87 -14.70
CA THR A 189 -6.52 27.06 -13.84
C THR A 189 -7.25 28.31 -14.32
N GLY A 190 -7.86 28.26 -15.51
CA GLY A 190 -8.62 29.37 -16.05
C GLY A 190 -9.96 29.59 -15.31
N THR A 191 -10.35 30.84 -15.12
CA THR A 191 -11.65 31.22 -14.55
C THR A 191 -12.84 30.79 -15.43
N ASP A 192 -12.57 30.44 -16.68
CA ASP A 192 -13.55 30.17 -17.72
C ASP A 192 -13.89 28.67 -17.91
N GLY A 193 -13.75 27.85 -16.85
CA GLY A 193 -14.32 26.50 -16.82
C GLY A 193 -13.83 25.56 -17.95
N GLY A 194 -12.52 25.41 -18.11
CA GLY A 194 -11.94 24.50 -19.09
C GLY A 194 -11.68 25.15 -20.49
N ARG A 195 -11.61 26.48 -20.56
CA ARG A 195 -11.35 27.26 -21.76
C ARG A 195 -10.09 28.09 -21.64
N THR A 196 -9.38 28.30 -22.76
CA THR A 196 -8.22 29.20 -22.84
C THR A 196 -8.06 29.79 -24.21
N ARG A 197 -7.48 31.01 -24.32
CA ARG A 197 -7.20 31.62 -25.60
C ARG A 197 -6.08 30.90 -26.35
N VAL A 198 -6.28 30.62 -27.64
CA VAL A 198 -5.28 29.93 -28.49
C VAL A 198 -3.93 30.63 -28.42
N VAL A 199 -3.92 31.95 -28.56
CA VAL A 199 -2.67 32.75 -28.57
C VAL A 199 -1.92 32.64 -27.24
N GLN A 200 -2.64 32.69 -26.13
CA GLN A 200 -2.04 32.55 -24.80
C GLN A 200 -1.44 31.16 -24.60
N ALA A 201 -2.17 30.12 -24.98
CA ALA A 201 -1.70 28.74 -24.90
C ALA A 201 -0.48 28.52 -25.81
N ALA A 202 -0.55 28.99 -27.05
CA ALA A 202 0.53 28.87 -28.04
C ALA A 202 1.82 29.55 -27.56
N CYS A 203 1.73 30.80 -27.09
CA CYS A 203 2.89 31.52 -26.56
C CYS A 203 3.48 30.86 -25.36
N THR A 204 2.64 30.38 -24.42
CA THR A 204 3.09 29.70 -23.18
C THR A 204 3.77 28.36 -23.48
N ILE A 205 3.25 27.61 -24.44
CA ILE A 205 3.84 26.33 -24.86
C ILE A 205 5.16 26.62 -25.61
N GLY A 206 5.17 27.53 -26.58
CA GLY A 206 6.37 27.88 -27.33
C GLY A 206 7.51 28.41 -26.45
N GLU A 207 7.20 29.21 -25.43
CA GLU A 207 8.18 29.67 -24.44
C GLU A 207 8.73 28.49 -23.62
N ALA A 208 7.91 27.56 -23.21
CA ALA A 208 8.34 26.38 -22.46
C ALA A 208 9.24 25.47 -23.33
N ILE A 209 8.93 25.30 -24.60
CA ILE A 209 9.74 24.56 -25.58
C ILE A 209 11.10 25.22 -25.78
N GLU A 210 11.14 26.55 -25.96
CA GLU A 210 12.41 27.30 -26.10
C GLU A 210 13.32 27.11 -24.90
N HIS A 211 12.75 27.24 -23.67
CA HIS A 211 13.50 27.05 -22.45
C HIS A 211 14.06 25.62 -22.32
N GLU A 212 13.29 24.63 -22.67
CA GLU A 212 13.74 23.24 -22.63
C GLU A 212 14.79 22.97 -23.71
N ALA A 213 14.62 23.53 -24.91
CA ALA A 213 15.60 23.41 -26.00
C ALA A 213 16.97 23.96 -25.59
N SER A 214 16.99 25.10 -24.91
CA SER A 214 18.24 25.71 -24.40
C SER A 214 18.90 24.83 -23.36
N ILE A 215 18.11 24.29 -22.41
CA ILE A 215 18.62 23.38 -21.35
C ILE A 215 19.09 22.07 -21.96
N TYR A 216 18.34 21.49 -22.89
CA TYR A 216 18.66 20.24 -23.57
C TYR A 216 19.99 20.37 -24.34
N LYS A 217 20.14 21.43 -25.13
CA LYS A 217 21.34 21.73 -25.89
C LYS A 217 22.56 21.88 -24.97
N PHE A 218 22.42 22.58 -23.84
CA PHE A 218 23.49 22.71 -22.83
C PHE A 218 23.88 21.36 -22.24
N LEU A 219 22.90 20.53 -21.89
CA LEU A 219 23.17 19.21 -21.28
C LEU A 219 23.77 18.22 -22.28
N GLU A 220 23.39 18.27 -23.56
CA GLU A 220 23.99 17.44 -24.64
C GLU A 220 25.44 17.89 -24.94
N LYS A 221 25.70 19.20 -25.11
CA LYS A 221 27.06 19.73 -25.29
C LYS A 221 27.99 19.35 -24.14
N THR A 222 27.47 19.23 -22.91
CA THR A 222 28.26 18.90 -21.71
C THR A 222 28.21 17.41 -21.32
N LYS A 223 27.77 16.52 -22.20
CA LYS A 223 27.66 15.09 -21.95
C LYS A 223 29.01 14.39 -22.13
N LYS A 224 29.52 13.72 -21.06
CA LYS A 224 30.70 12.85 -21.22
C LYS A 224 30.35 11.68 -22.12
N ARG A 225 31.08 11.46 -23.22
CA ARG A 225 31.00 10.22 -23.98
C ARG A 225 31.43 9.07 -23.07
N LYS A 226 30.56 8.10 -22.81
CA LYS A 226 30.95 6.80 -22.26
C LYS A 226 31.72 6.06 -23.34
N ASN A 227 33.00 5.74 -23.08
CA ASN A 227 33.74 4.80 -23.90
C ASN A 227 32.96 3.49 -23.96
N GLY A 228 32.36 3.20 -25.09
CA GLY A 228 31.78 1.90 -25.38
C GLY A 228 32.91 0.88 -25.51
N LYS A 229 32.92 -0.15 -24.68
CA LYS A 229 33.66 -1.37 -24.95
C LYS A 229 32.93 -2.09 -26.08
N SER A 230 33.36 -1.90 -27.29
CA SER A 230 33.17 -2.86 -28.38
C SER A 230 34.40 -2.72 -29.30
N GLY A 231 34.98 -3.85 -29.61
CA GLY A 231 36.29 -3.98 -30.24
C GLY A 231 36.35 -3.46 -31.69
N ASP A 232 37.60 -3.29 -32.10
CA ASP A 232 38.09 -3.21 -33.47
C ASP A 232 37.65 -2.03 -34.35
N ALA A 233 38.29 -0.89 -34.11
CA ALA A 233 38.75 0.09 -35.12
C ALA A 233 39.55 1.18 -34.41
N GLU A 234 40.73 1.48 -34.87
CA GLU A 234 41.58 2.57 -34.36
C GLU A 234 40.86 3.91 -34.56
N PRO A 235 40.70 4.74 -33.50
CA PRO A 235 40.14 6.06 -33.65
C PRO A 235 41.25 7.10 -33.77
N GLU A 236 41.22 7.88 -34.80
CA GLU A 236 41.86 9.21 -34.82
C GLU A 236 41.43 9.99 -33.57
N VAL A 237 42.38 10.35 -32.75
CA VAL A 237 42.18 11.06 -31.48
C VAL A 237 41.93 12.54 -31.79
N ASP A 238 40.68 12.95 -31.91
CA ASP A 238 40.29 14.35 -31.87
C ASP A 238 40.39 14.86 -30.42
N LEU A 239 41.47 15.55 -30.13
CA LEU A 239 41.83 16.09 -28.79
C LEU A 239 41.00 17.27 -28.33
N SER A 240 39.95 17.67 -29.08
CA SER A 240 39.24 18.96 -28.88
C SER A 240 38.05 18.95 -27.93
N LEU A 241 37.71 17.83 -27.23
CA LEU A 241 36.45 17.69 -26.46
C LEU A 241 36.62 17.21 -25.03
N LYS A 242 37.73 17.57 -24.32
CA LYS A 242 37.75 17.44 -22.86
C LYS A 242 37.00 18.62 -22.25
N LEU A 243 35.87 18.31 -21.54
CA LEU A 243 35.16 19.32 -20.74
C LEU A 243 36.14 20.03 -19.80
N THR A 244 36.12 21.37 -19.82
CA THR A 244 36.89 22.14 -18.84
C THR A 244 36.34 21.85 -17.42
N PRO A 245 37.17 21.91 -16.37
CA PRO A 245 36.75 21.71 -14.98
C PRO A 245 35.59 22.67 -14.58
N GLU A 246 35.53 23.85 -15.17
CA GLU A 246 34.46 24.83 -14.98
C GLU A 246 33.13 24.34 -15.58
N GLN A 247 33.15 23.77 -16.79
CA GLN A 247 31.96 23.19 -17.44
C GLN A 247 31.40 22.01 -16.62
N GLU A 248 32.25 21.18 -16.03
CA GLU A 248 31.81 20.09 -15.15
C GLU A 248 31.17 20.63 -13.86
N ARG A 249 31.75 21.64 -13.23
CA ARG A 249 31.18 22.30 -12.04
C ARG A 249 29.82 22.93 -12.35
N LEU A 250 29.71 23.59 -13.47
CA LEU A 250 28.48 24.23 -13.91
C LEU A 250 27.38 23.18 -14.21
N ARG A 251 27.72 22.09 -14.89
CA ARG A 251 26.81 20.98 -15.14
C ARG A 251 26.30 20.34 -13.84
N LYS A 252 27.16 20.10 -12.85
CA LYS A 252 26.77 19.62 -11.52
C LYS A 252 25.80 20.61 -10.88
N LYS A 253 26.09 21.91 -10.91
CA LYS A 253 25.24 22.97 -10.36
C LYS A 253 23.88 23.02 -11.06
N VAL A 254 23.83 22.95 -12.38
CA VAL A 254 22.59 22.91 -13.16
C VAL A 254 21.75 21.66 -12.80
N ASN A 255 22.37 20.48 -12.73
CA ASN A 255 21.68 19.26 -12.35
C ASN A 255 21.13 19.31 -10.91
N ASP A 256 21.85 19.90 -9.97
CA ASP A 256 21.40 20.07 -8.59
C ASP A 256 20.24 21.08 -8.48
N LEU A 257 20.28 22.15 -9.25
CA LEU A 257 19.19 23.12 -9.33
C LEU A 257 17.94 22.52 -10.00
N LEU A 258 18.11 21.68 -11.04
CA LEU A 258 17.01 20.93 -11.64
C LEU A 258 16.37 19.96 -10.64
N LYS A 259 17.18 19.23 -9.85
CA LYS A 259 16.67 18.37 -8.76
C LYS A 259 15.88 19.16 -7.70
N LYS A 260 16.33 20.38 -7.39
CA LYS A 260 15.67 21.30 -6.44
C LYS A 260 14.52 22.09 -7.07
N GLN A 261 14.19 21.86 -8.36
CA GLN A 261 13.16 22.56 -9.13
C GLN A 261 13.31 24.10 -9.17
N LYS A 262 14.51 24.61 -9.01
CA LYS A 262 14.83 26.07 -9.12
C LYS A 262 15.04 26.48 -10.58
N LEU A 263 13.98 26.39 -11.38
CA LEU A 263 14.04 26.55 -12.85
C LEU A 263 14.45 27.96 -13.31
N SER A 264 14.08 29.00 -12.57
CA SER A 264 14.50 30.38 -12.87
C SER A 264 16.01 30.54 -12.83
N MET A 265 16.66 29.94 -11.81
CA MET A 265 18.14 29.96 -11.68
C MET A 265 18.82 29.13 -12.79
N VAL A 266 18.21 27.98 -13.16
CA VAL A 266 18.74 27.16 -14.27
C VAL A 266 18.72 27.95 -15.57
N ARG A 267 17.60 28.60 -15.89
CA ARG A 267 17.44 29.41 -17.09
C ARG A 267 18.46 30.53 -17.15
N HIS A 268 18.64 31.24 -16.03
CA HIS A 268 19.63 32.32 -15.94
C HIS A 268 21.06 31.79 -16.21
N LEU A 269 21.45 30.69 -15.55
CA LEU A 269 22.78 30.10 -15.73
C LEU A 269 23.04 29.62 -17.17
N VAL A 270 22.05 28.96 -17.78
CA VAL A 270 22.16 28.45 -19.15
C VAL A 270 22.20 29.60 -20.15
N LYS A 271 21.38 30.64 -19.96
CA LYS A 271 21.35 31.83 -20.83
C LYS A 271 22.67 32.63 -20.79
N CYS A 272 23.31 32.75 -19.62
CA CYS A 272 24.59 33.41 -19.47
C CYS A 272 25.75 32.73 -20.24
N GLN A 273 25.63 31.41 -20.44
CA GLN A 273 26.70 30.62 -21.11
C GLN A 273 26.51 30.46 -22.63
N ASP A 274 25.28 30.38 -23.11
CA ASP A 274 25.01 29.99 -24.50
C ASP A 274 24.94 31.20 -25.47
N GLY A 275 24.84 32.45 -24.98
CA GLY A 275 24.74 33.68 -25.79
C GLY A 275 23.61 33.63 -26.83
N SER A 276 22.76 32.61 -26.81
CA SER A 276 21.72 32.39 -27.81
C SER A 276 20.66 33.48 -27.74
N LYS A 277 20.34 34.07 -28.91
CA LYS A 277 19.23 35.02 -29.04
C LYS A 277 17.92 34.30 -28.70
N SER A 278 17.07 34.96 -27.89
CA SER A 278 15.72 34.49 -27.59
C SER A 278 14.88 34.40 -28.85
N TRP A 279 14.02 33.39 -28.94
CA TRP A 279 13.05 33.27 -30.00
C TRP A 279 12.10 34.48 -29.97
N GLY A 280 11.77 35.03 -31.11
CA GLY A 280 10.74 36.07 -31.18
C GLY A 280 9.38 35.52 -30.73
N GLN A 281 8.51 36.42 -30.27
CA GLN A 281 7.16 36.04 -29.85
C GLN A 281 6.35 35.38 -30.98
N ASP A 282 6.58 35.78 -32.22
CA ASP A 282 5.99 35.17 -33.41
C ASP A 282 6.39 33.69 -33.58
N ILE A 283 7.67 33.39 -33.40
CA ILE A 283 8.19 32.01 -33.51
C ILE A 283 7.60 31.13 -32.40
N ARG A 284 7.59 31.64 -31.17
CA ARG A 284 6.98 30.93 -30.01
C ARG A 284 5.51 30.61 -30.29
N ALA A 285 4.75 31.60 -30.79
CA ALA A 285 3.34 31.41 -31.09
C ALA A 285 3.14 30.40 -32.25
N LYS A 286 3.95 30.43 -33.30
CA LYS A 286 3.86 29.46 -34.38
C LYS A 286 4.18 28.04 -33.97
N VAL A 287 5.28 27.84 -33.23
CA VAL A 287 5.63 26.53 -32.70
C VAL A 287 4.55 26.01 -31.78
N GLY A 288 4.08 26.83 -30.85
CA GLY A 288 3.03 26.45 -29.93
C GLY A 288 1.69 26.15 -30.62
N SER A 289 1.29 26.95 -31.62
CA SER A 289 0.08 26.69 -32.38
C SER A 289 0.12 25.37 -33.14
N ARG A 290 1.28 25.04 -33.74
CA ARG A 290 1.43 23.76 -34.44
C ARG A 290 1.34 22.57 -33.53
N LEU A 291 1.94 22.66 -32.37
CA LEU A 291 1.83 21.61 -31.33
C LEU A 291 0.41 21.41 -30.81
N ILE A 292 -0.33 22.51 -30.62
CA ILE A 292 -1.73 22.48 -30.22
C ILE A 292 -2.58 21.83 -31.31
N GLU A 293 -2.37 22.19 -32.57
CA GLU A 293 -3.08 21.61 -33.71
C GLU A 293 -2.90 20.10 -33.79
N LEU A 294 -1.67 19.60 -33.69
CA LEU A 294 -1.36 18.17 -33.67
C LEU A 294 -1.98 17.46 -32.43
N LEU A 295 -1.99 18.12 -31.27
CA LEU A 295 -2.61 17.54 -30.08
C LEU A 295 -4.14 17.45 -30.22
N ILE A 296 -4.82 18.45 -30.78
CA ILE A 296 -6.27 18.40 -31.02
C ILE A 296 -6.62 17.25 -31.98
N GLN A 297 -5.79 17.01 -32.99
CA GLN A 297 -5.99 15.93 -33.97
C GLN A 297 -5.76 14.52 -33.39
N THR A 298 -4.95 14.38 -32.35
CA THR A 298 -4.52 13.06 -31.83
C THR A 298 -5.06 12.70 -30.46
N ALA A 299 -5.55 13.68 -29.68
CA ALA A 299 -6.07 13.45 -28.33
C ALA A 299 -7.57 13.17 -28.37
N TYR A 300 -7.91 11.91 -28.03
CA TYR A 300 -9.30 11.44 -27.94
C TYR A 300 -9.61 10.91 -26.55
N ILE A 301 -10.88 10.91 -26.19
CA ILE A 301 -11.42 10.30 -24.98
C ILE A 301 -12.53 9.34 -25.34
N GLN A 302 -12.62 8.26 -24.57
CA GLN A 302 -13.68 7.29 -24.69
C GLN A 302 -14.67 7.50 -23.54
N SER A 303 -15.96 7.62 -23.86
CA SER A 303 -17.01 7.72 -22.85
C SER A 303 -17.05 6.45 -22.00
N PRO A 304 -17.13 6.56 -20.63
CA PRO A 304 -17.25 5.39 -19.76
C PRO A 304 -18.67 4.79 -19.73
N ILE A 305 -19.64 5.38 -20.43
CA ILE A 305 -21.05 4.99 -20.36
C ILE A 305 -21.29 3.72 -21.16
N ASN A 306 -21.84 2.71 -20.48
CA ASN A 306 -22.51 1.49 -20.93
C ASN A 306 -22.38 1.19 -22.45
N GLN A 307 -21.26 0.60 -22.83
CA GLN A 307 -21.16 -0.01 -24.13
C GLN A 307 -21.76 -1.40 -24.04
N LEU A 308 -22.89 -1.59 -24.68
CA LEU A 308 -23.34 -2.91 -25.10
C LEU A 308 -22.25 -3.48 -26.02
N ALA A 309 -21.97 -4.78 -25.93
CA ALA A 309 -20.87 -5.43 -26.62
C ALA A 309 -20.87 -5.24 -28.15
N ASP A 310 -22.00 -4.84 -28.72
CA ASP A 310 -22.25 -4.72 -30.17
C ASP A 310 -22.25 -3.27 -30.71
N THR A 311 -21.99 -2.26 -29.87
CA THR A 311 -21.93 -0.86 -30.35
C THR A 311 -20.49 -0.39 -30.48
N PRO A 312 -20.13 0.35 -31.54
CA PRO A 312 -18.78 0.91 -31.69
C PRO A 312 -18.47 1.88 -30.54
N PRO A 313 -17.19 1.94 -30.10
CA PRO A 313 -16.79 2.79 -28.99
C PRO A 313 -17.09 4.27 -29.28
N ASP A 314 -17.77 4.95 -28.32
CA ASP A 314 -18.02 6.39 -28.38
C ASP A 314 -16.71 7.15 -28.10
N VAL A 315 -15.96 7.42 -29.15
CA VAL A 315 -14.67 8.12 -29.11
C VAL A 315 -14.88 9.58 -29.53
N ARG A 316 -14.55 10.51 -28.62
CA ARG A 316 -14.73 11.95 -28.83
C ARG A 316 -13.41 12.70 -28.74
N PRO A 317 -13.20 13.83 -29.46
CA PRO A 317 -12.01 14.64 -29.30
C PRO A 317 -11.93 15.22 -27.87
N ALA A 318 -10.74 15.16 -27.26
CA ALA A 318 -10.51 15.70 -25.93
C ALA A 318 -10.50 17.23 -25.89
N PHE A 319 -10.15 17.86 -27.00
CA PHE A 319 -10.06 19.31 -27.16
C PHE A 319 -10.76 19.75 -28.43
N VAL A 320 -11.40 20.90 -28.35
CA VAL A 320 -12.10 21.52 -29.49
C VAL A 320 -11.64 22.97 -29.64
N HIS A 321 -11.42 23.40 -30.89
CA HIS A 321 -11.15 24.78 -31.20
C HIS A 321 -12.47 25.50 -31.51
N THR A 322 -12.77 26.55 -30.77
CA THR A 322 -13.98 27.37 -30.94
C THR A 322 -13.61 28.83 -31.16
N THR A 323 -14.51 29.60 -31.72
CA THR A 323 -14.31 31.04 -31.95
C THR A 323 -15.32 31.84 -31.12
N GLN A 324 -14.81 32.70 -30.24
CA GLN A 324 -15.66 33.57 -29.43
C GLN A 324 -15.69 34.99 -30.02
N HIS A 325 -16.87 35.57 -30.04
CA HIS A 325 -17.12 36.95 -30.46
C HIS A 325 -17.38 37.83 -29.26
N ASN A 326 -16.57 38.84 -28.99
CA ASN A 326 -16.87 39.86 -28.00
C ASN A 326 -17.28 41.15 -28.72
N THR A 327 -18.53 41.59 -28.52
CA THR A 327 -19.05 42.87 -28.96
C THR A 327 -18.79 43.89 -27.85
N TYR A 328 -18.00 44.92 -28.13
CA TYR A 328 -17.85 46.05 -27.22
C TYR A 328 -19.02 47.01 -27.34
N GLU A 329 -19.47 47.58 -26.19
CA GLU A 329 -20.68 48.45 -26.09
C GLU A 329 -20.69 49.70 -26.98
N ALA A 330 -19.61 49.98 -27.68
CA ALA A 330 -19.53 51.06 -28.65
C ALA A 330 -19.95 50.70 -30.10
N GLY A 331 -20.55 49.53 -30.33
CA GLY A 331 -21.32 49.19 -31.55
C GLY A 331 -20.56 49.04 -32.87
N LYS A 332 -19.22 49.12 -32.93
CA LYS A 332 -18.52 49.16 -34.21
C LYS A 332 -17.43 48.13 -34.47
N PHE A 333 -16.97 47.32 -33.48
CA PHE A 333 -15.91 46.34 -33.75
C PHE A 333 -16.16 45.05 -33.01
N THR A 334 -16.41 43.96 -33.69
CA THR A 334 -16.43 42.58 -33.18
C THR A 334 -15.04 42.01 -33.27
N ARG A 335 -14.36 41.75 -32.15
CA ARG A 335 -13.10 41.02 -32.16
C ARG A 335 -13.39 39.53 -32.04
N ARG A 336 -12.84 38.74 -32.93
CA ARG A 336 -12.85 37.28 -32.92
C ARG A 336 -11.62 36.74 -32.20
N TYR A 337 -11.86 35.86 -31.22
CA TYR A 337 -10.78 35.18 -30.51
C TYR A 337 -10.93 33.67 -30.68
N GLY A 338 -9.83 33.02 -31.07
CA GLY A 338 -9.76 31.56 -31.02
C GLY A 338 -9.63 31.08 -29.58
N MET A 339 -10.48 30.15 -29.19
CA MET A 339 -10.50 29.52 -27.90
C MET A 339 -10.26 28.02 -28.04
N ILE A 340 -9.54 27.42 -27.11
CA ILE A 340 -9.45 25.98 -26.94
C ILE A 340 -10.33 25.61 -25.76
N GLU A 341 -11.23 24.68 -26.01
CA GLU A 341 -12.12 24.14 -24.99
C GLU A 341 -11.77 22.68 -24.71
N CYS A 342 -11.74 22.31 -23.44
CA CYS A 342 -11.58 20.93 -23.00
C CYS A 342 -12.97 20.27 -22.97
N HIS A 343 -13.05 19.05 -23.50
CA HIS A 343 -14.32 18.31 -23.47
C HIS A 343 -14.79 18.10 -22.03
N PRO A 344 -16.09 18.30 -21.70
CA PRO A 344 -16.60 18.15 -20.33
C PRO A 344 -16.27 16.81 -19.67
N LEU A 345 -16.20 15.72 -20.43
CA LEU A 345 -15.82 14.40 -19.90
C LEU A 345 -14.39 14.35 -19.38
N VAL A 346 -13.47 15.18 -19.89
CA VAL A 346 -12.11 15.28 -19.35
C VAL A 346 -12.13 15.96 -17.98
N LEU A 347 -12.99 16.95 -17.81
CA LEU A 347 -13.16 17.69 -16.54
C LEU A 347 -14.06 16.91 -15.57
N LYS A 348 -15.22 16.40 -16.02
CA LYS A 348 -16.16 15.61 -15.19
C LYS A 348 -15.67 14.19 -14.88
N GLY A 349 -14.81 13.61 -15.70
CA GLY A 349 -14.18 12.33 -15.40
C GLY A 349 -13.33 12.35 -14.12
N LEU A 350 -12.97 13.53 -13.64
CA LEU A 350 -12.34 13.75 -12.35
C LEU A 350 -13.29 13.42 -11.18
N ASP A 351 -14.58 13.69 -11.30
CA ASP A 351 -15.58 13.45 -10.25
C ASP A 351 -16.02 11.99 -10.15
N ARG A 352 -15.87 11.20 -11.22
CA ARG A 352 -16.41 9.82 -11.29
C ARG A 352 -15.39 8.70 -11.10
N THR A 353 -14.13 8.99 -10.92
CA THR A 353 -13.11 7.95 -10.78
C THR A 353 -12.86 7.54 -9.34
N ALA A 354 -13.78 6.77 -8.77
CA ALA A 354 -13.61 6.03 -7.50
C ALA A 354 -12.26 5.28 -7.39
N ARG A 355 -11.61 5.01 -8.52
CA ARG A 355 -10.29 4.35 -8.57
C ARG A 355 -9.15 5.17 -7.98
N HIS A 356 -9.31 6.48 -7.89
CA HIS A 356 -8.28 7.40 -7.38
C HIS A 356 -8.64 7.96 -6.00
N MET A 357 -9.83 7.68 -5.51
CA MET A 357 -10.26 8.05 -4.17
C MET A 357 -9.85 7.01 -3.15
N VAL A 358 -9.47 7.45 -1.97
CA VAL A 358 -9.19 6.56 -0.83
C VAL A 358 -10.48 6.46 -0.02
N ILE A 359 -11.26 5.41 -0.28
CA ILE A 359 -12.52 5.20 0.41
C ILE A 359 -12.23 4.69 1.83
N PRO A 360 -12.74 5.37 2.88
CA PRO A 360 -12.59 4.92 4.26
C PRO A 360 -13.62 3.83 4.58
N TYR A 361 -13.36 2.60 4.12
CA TYR A 361 -14.23 1.46 4.43
C TYR A 361 -14.39 1.28 5.93
N MET A 362 -15.64 1.21 6.39
CA MET A 362 -16.00 0.99 7.79
C MET A 362 -16.47 -0.47 7.98
N PRO A 363 -16.45 -1.03 9.23
CA PRO A 363 -17.13 -2.27 9.53
C PRO A 363 -18.64 -2.14 9.23
N MET A 364 -19.26 -3.24 8.79
CA MET A 364 -20.68 -3.25 8.41
C MET A 364 -21.59 -3.58 9.60
N LEU A 365 -22.69 -2.87 9.75
CA LEU A 365 -23.69 -3.11 10.80
C LEU A 365 -24.64 -4.28 10.48
N VAL A 366 -24.64 -4.72 9.24
CA VAL A 366 -25.40 -5.88 8.75
C VAL A 366 -24.44 -6.84 8.03
N PRO A 367 -24.81 -8.13 7.92
CA PRO A 367 -23.99 -9.09 7.17
C PRO A 367 -23.69 -8.56 5.76
N PRO A 368 -22.44 -8.70 5.28
CA PRO A 368 -22.07 -8.31 3.93
C PRO A 368 -22.89 -9.02 2.86
N ILE A 369 -23.04 -8.37 1.71
CA ILE A 369 -23.63 -9.02 0.53
C ILE A 369 -22.70 -10.14 0.10
N ASN A 370 -23.27 -11.31 -0.16
CA ASN A 370 -22.52 -12.48 -0.62
C ASN A 370 -21.83 -12.20 -1.96
N TRP A 371 -20.57 -12.61 -2.07
CA TRP A 371 -19.83 -12.53 -3.32
C TRP A 371 -20.48 -13.39 -4.38
N SER A 372 -20.77 -12.81 -5.53
CA SER A 372 -21.34 -13.46 -6.70
C SER A 372 -20.55 -13.20 -7.99
N GLY A 373 -19.55 -12.35 -7.95
CA GLY A 373 -18.70 -11.99 -9.07
C GLY A 373 -17.45 -11.24 -8.63
N TYR A 374 -16.61 -10.82 -9.59
CA TYR A 374 -15.35 -10.11 -9.32
C TYR A 374 -15.58 -8.77 -8.58
N ASP A 375 -16.64 -8.06 -8.94
CA ASP A 375 -17.02 -6.74 -8.45
C ASP A 375 -18.45 -6.70 -7.86
N LYS A 376 -18.99 -7.86 -7.50
CA LYS A 376 -20.34 -7.99 -6.95
C LYS A 376 -20.30 -8.69 -5.61
N GLY A 377 -20.50 -7.94 -4.52
CA GLY A 377 -20.51 -8.44 -3.15
C GLY A 377 -19.91 -7.44 -2.15
N ALA A 378 -19.84 -7.82 -0.90
CA ALA A 378 -19.37 -7.08 0.26
C ALA A 378 -20.27 -5.89 0.65
N HIS A 379 -20.07 -4.71 0.11
CA HIS A 379 -20.83 -3.49 0.44
C HIS A 379 -22.05 -3.32 -0.46
N PHE A 380 -23.00 -2.45 -0.05
CA PHE A 380 -24.23 -2.23 -0.81
C PHE A 380 -23.96 -1.43 -2.09
N PHE A 381 -23.19 -0.35 -2.01
CA PHE A 381 -22.86 0.47 -3.17
C PHE A 381 -21.38 0.92 -3.24
N LEU A 382 -20.61 0.80 -2.15
CA LEU A 382 -19.18 1.09 -2.23
C LEU A 382 -18.48 0.07 -3.15
N PRO A 383 -17.61 0.52 -4.06
CA PRO A 383 -16.93 -0.36 -5.00
C PRO A 383 -16.06 -1.36 -4.27
N SER A 384 -16.41 -2.63 -4.35
CA SER A 384 -15.70 -3.72 -3.72
C SER A 384 -15.24 -4.73 -4.76
N PHE A 385 -14.03 -5.22 -4.61
CA PHE A 385 -13.44 -6.22 -5.52
C PHE A 385 -13.01 -7.44 -4.72
N VAL A 386 -13.38 -8.62 -5.22
CA VAL A 386 -13.06 -9.89 -4.55
C VAL A 386 -11.56 -10.16 -4.47
N MET A 387 -10.78 -9.57 -5.39
CA MET A 387 -9.31 -9.69 -5.40
C MET A 387 -8.64 -8.33 -5.56
N ARG A 388 -7.59 -8.10 -4.75
CA ARG A 388 -6.69 -6.94 -4.86
C ARG A 388 -5.68 -7.17 -5.99
N THR A 389 -5.94 -6.61 -7.16
CA THR A 389 -5.10 -6.81 -8.37
C THR A 389 -4.05 -5.72 -8.56
N HIS A 390 -4.07 -4.63 -7.78
CA HIS A 390 -3.14 -3.50 -7.90
C HIS A 390 -2.95 -3.00 -9.34
N GLY A 391 -4.04 -3.01 -10.13
CA GLY A 391 -4.04 -2.56 -11.52
C GLY A 391 -3.63 -3.61 -12.57
N SER A 392 -3.23 -4.80 -12.18
CA SER A 392 -2.86 -5.88 -13.12
C SER A 392 -4.07 -6.34 -13.94
N LYS A 393 -4.06 -6.05 -15.25
CA LYS A 393 -5.11 -6.49 -16.18
C LYS A 393 -5.18 -8.01 -16.29
N HIS A 394 -4.02 -8.68 -16.35
CA HIS A 394 -3.94 -10.13 -16.52
C HIS A 394 -4.55 -10.90 -15.33
N GLN A 395 -4.31 -10.44 -14.10
CA GLN A 395 -4.92 -11.07 -12.92
C GLN A 395 -6.44 -10.87 -12.91
N ARG A 396 -6.91 -9.67 -13.23
CA ARG A 396 -8.35 -9.37 -13.32
C ARG A 396 -9.06 -10.22 -14.37
N GLN A 397 -8.46 -10.31 -15.56
CA GLN A 397 -8.98 -11.14 -16.64
C GLN A 397 -9.01 -12.62 -16.26
N ALA A 398 -7.94 -13.13 -15.61
CA ALA A 398 -7.89 -14.51 -15.17
C ALA A 398 -9.04 -14.85 -14.21
N VAL A 399 -9.34 -13.99 -13.22
CA VAL A 399 -10.44 -14.24 -12.28
C VAL A 399 -11.81 -14.09 -12.94
N ARG A 400 -11.99 -13.15 -13.87
CA ARG A 400 -13.26 -12.94 -14.58
C ARG A 400 -13.59 -14.05 -15.58
N ALA A 401 -12.55 -14.70 -16.14
CA ALA A 401 -12.71 -15.76 -17.14
C ALA A 401 -13.01 -17.14 -16.54
N VAL A 402 -12.92 -17.29 -15.22
CA VAL A 402 -13.16 -18.59 -14.55
C VAL A 402 -14.64 -18.92 -14.53
N PRO A 403 -15.01 -20.16 -14.85
CA PRO A 403 -16.38 -20.64 -14.65
C PRO A 403 -16.85 -20.45 -13.21
N ARG A 404 -18.12 -20.04 -13.06
CA ARG A 404 -18.69 -19.74 -11.73
C ARG A 404 -18.61 -20.94 -10.78
N GLU A 405 -18.81 -22.12 -11.30
CA GLU A 405 -18.77 -23.38 -10.53
C GLU A 405 -17.41 -23.62 -9.88
N GLN A 406 -16.33 -23.29 -10.59
CA GLN A 406 -14.96 -23.44 -10.10
C GLN A 406 -14.63 -22.45 -8.96
N ILE A 407 -15.15 -21.21 -9.01
CA ILE A 407 -14.81 -20.16 -8.03
C ILE A 407 -15.80 -20.09 -6.86
N ASN A 408 -16.98 -20.73 -6.96
CA ASN A 408 -17.99 -20.74 -5.91
C ASN A 408 -17.45 -21.17 -4.52
N PRO A 409 -16.57 -22.18 -4.37
CA PRO A 409 -16.02 -22.54 -3.06
C PRO A 409 -15.23 -21.40 -2.42
N VAL A 410 -14.58 -20.56 -3.23
CA VAL A 410 -13.86 -19.36 -2.76
C VAL A 410 -14.85 -18.31 -2.25
N PHE A 411 -15.94 -18.08 -2.98
CA PHE A 411 -16.99 -17.15 -2.56
C PHE A 411 -17.67 -17.63 -1.27
N GLU A 412 -17.99 -18.93 -1.17
CA GLU A 412 -18.55 -19.53 0.04
C GLU A 412 -17.66 -19.31 1.26
N ALA A 413 -16.35 -19.50 1.12
CA ALA A 413 -15.40 -19.27 2.19
C ALA A 413 -15.33 -17.80 2.62
N LEU A 414 -15.26 -16.86 1.65
CA LEU A 414 -15.24 -15.43 1.94
C LEU A 414 -16.54 -14.95 2.60
N ASN A 415 -17.68 -15.48 2.16
CA ASN A 415 -18.98 -15.17 2.73
C ASN A 415 -19.08 -15.69 4.18
N THR A 416 -18.58 -16.92 4.41
CA THR A 416 -18.52 -17.50 5.76
C THR A 416 -17.70 -16.64 6.73
N LEU A 417 -16.51 -16.18 6.29
CA LEU A 417 -15.69 -15.28 7.09
C LEU A 417 -16.35 -13.91 7.31
N GLY A 418 -17.01 -13.37 6.28
CA GLY A 418 -17.70 -12.09 6.33
C GLY A 418 -18.93 -12.08 7.24
N GLN A 419 -19.59 -13.22 7.41
CA GLN A 419 -20.77 -13.38 8.26
C GLN A 419 -20.44 -13.49 9.75
N THR A 420 -19.17 -13.55 10.15
CA THR A 420 -18.76 -13.56 11.55
C THR A 420 -19.07 -12.22 12.21
N ARG A 421 -19.86 -12.25 13.27
CA ARG A 421 -20.26 -11.07 14.04
C ARG A 421 -19.19 -10.72 15.07
N TRP A 422 -18.76 -9.46 15.07
CA TRP A 422 -17.79 -8.90 16.00
C TRP A 422 -18.39 -7.79 16.84
N ARG A 423 -17.84 -7.52 18.02
CA ARG A 423 -18.19 -6.36 18.86
C ARG A 423 -16.93 -5.79 19.53
N VAL A 424 -17.05 -4.61 20.10
CA VAL A 424 -15.96 -3.95 20.83
C VAL A 424 -15.98 -4.39 22.29
N ASN A 425 -14.85 -4.85 22.82
CA ASN A 425 -14.64 -5.06 24.24
C ASN A 425 -14.53 -3.69 24.94
N LYS A 426 -15.63 -3.27 25.59
CA LYS A 426 -15.75 -1.94 26.19
C LYS A 426 -14.76 -1.73 27.34
N ARG A 427 -14.45 -2.78 28.13
CA ARG A 427 -13.52 -2.71 29.25
C ARG A 427 -12.11 -2.46 28.77
N VAL A 428 -11.63 -3.25 27.83
CA VAL A 428 -10.30 -3.07 27.25
C VAL A 428 -10.19 -1.71 26.54
N LEU A 429 -11.20 -1.30 25.75
CA LEU A 429 -11.20 0.01 25.11
C LEU A 429 -11.12 1.17 26.13
N SER A 430 -11.76 1.03 27.29
CA SER A 430 -11.67 2.03 28.36
C SER A 430 -10.25 2.18 28.89
N VAL A 431 -9.56 1.05 29.14
CA VAL A 431 -8.15 1.04 29.58
C VAL A 431 -7.25 1.67 28.50
N VAL A 432 -7.42 1.27 27.25
CA VAL A 432 -6.64 1.84 26.12
C VAL A 432 -6.83 3.35 25.99
N ASN A 433 -8.08 3.84 26.08
CA ASN A 433 -8.34 5.28 26.02
C ASN A 433 -7.67 6.05 27.17
N ARG A 434 -7.64 5.48 28.39
CA ARG A 434 -6.96 6.08 29.53
C ARG A 434 -5.45 6.11 29.31
N LEU A 435 -4.83 5.00 28.86
CA LEU A 435 -3.41 4.93 28.54
C LEU A 435 -3.01 5.94 27.43
N TRP A 436 -3.85 6.05 26.42
CA TRP A 436 -3.63 7.00 25.32
C TRP A 436 -3.74 8.45 25.79
N ALA A 437 -4.70 8.76 26.65
CA ALA A 437 -4.85 10.08 27.26
C ALA A 437 -3.68 10.45 28.20
N LEU A 438 -3.05 9.45 28.83
CA LEU A 438 -1.86 9.63 29.69
C LEU A 438 -0.56 9.78 28.90
N GLY A 439 -0.59 9.75 27.57
CA GLY A 439 0.58 9.99 26.72
C GLY A 439 1.15 8.75 26.03
N GLY A 440 0.53 7.59 26.16
CA GLY A 440 1.00 6.34 25.54
C GLY A 440 2.25 5.76 26.21
N GLY A 441 3.15 5.17 25.44
CA GLY A 441 4.45 4.66 25.92
C GLY A 441 4.38 3.32 26.69
N LEU A 442 3.21 2.75 26.89
CA LEU A 442 2.99 1.47 27.56
C LEU A 442 2.27 0.48 26.63
N ALA A 443 2.47 -0.83 26.87
CA ALA A 443 1.83 -1.91 26.09
C ALA A 443 1.99 -1.74 24.56
N ASP A 444 3.21 -1.48 24.10
CA ASP A 444 3.56 -1.21 22.69
C ASP A 444 2.84 -0.01 22.05
N LEU A 445 2.16 0.81 22.84
CA LEU A 445 1.66 2.10 22.35
C LEU A 445 2.82 3.09 22.20
N VAL A 446 2.88 3.76 21.06
CA VAL A 446 3.88 4.79 20.82
C VAL A 446 3.65 5.99 21.77
N GLU A 447 4.73 6.59 22.24
CA GLU A 447 4.64 7.84 23.01
C GLU A 447 4.06 8.99 22.19
N CYS A 448 3.21 9.79 22.84
CA CYS A 448 2.60 10.96 22.21
C CYS A 448 3.57 12.15 22.07
N SER A 449 4.70 12.14 22.79
CA SER A 449 5.76 13.13 22.69
C SER A 449 6.76 12.83 21.58
N ASP A 450 7.31 13.90 20.99
CA ASP A 450 8.41 13.78 20.04
C ASP A 450 9.75 13.70 20.80
N ILE A 451 10.74 13.03 20.22
CA ILE A 451 12.12 13.02 20.72
C ILE A 451 12.69 14.43 20.50
N PRO A 452 13.30 15.04 21.52
CA PRO A 452 13.94 16.34 21.38
C PRO A 452 15.08 16.26 20.34
N GLN A 453 15.24 17.33 19.56
CA GLN A 453 16.34 17.39 18.62
C GLN A 453 17.64 17.63 19.40
N PRO A 454 18.74 16.94 19.04
CA PRO A 454 20.05 17.18 19.64
C PRO A 454 20.49 18.64 19.44
N GLU A 455 20.99 19.26 20.49
CA GLU A 455 21.54 20.61 20.43
C GLU A 455 22.76 20.69 19.52
N GLU A 456 22.97 21.85 18.89
CA GLU A 456 24.12 22.08 18.01
C GLU A 456 25.40 22.16 18.86
N PRO A 457 26.45 21.39 18.52
CA PRO A 457 27.70 21.49 19.31
C PRO A 457 28.44 22.80 19.02
N ASP A 458 28.93 23.44 20.08
CA ASP A 458 29.76 24.65 20.02
C ASP A 458 31.19 24.33 19.58
N THR A 459 31.38 23.59 18.50
CA THR A 459 32.73 23.23 18.01
C THR A 459 32.82 23.45 16.49
N GLU A 460 34.01 23.89 16.06
CA GLU A 460 34.34 24.04 14.63
C GLU A 460 34.80 22.71 13.99
N ASP A 461 34.87 21.59 14.75
CA ASP A 461 35.26 20.29 14.19
C ASP A 461 34.19 19.75 13.22
N GLU A 462 34.60 19.67 11.95
CA GLU A 462 33.78 19.13 10.90
C GLU A 462 33.30 17.67 11.20
N GLY A 463 34.06 16.88 11.96
CA GLY A 463 33.75 15.53 12.36
C GLY A 463 32.54 15.49 13.33
N GLU A 464 32.57 16.36 14.34
CA GLU A 464 31.50 16.51 15.33
C GLU A 464 30.22 17.08 14.71
N ILE A 465 30.36 18.10 13.85
CA ILE A 465 29.25 18.68 13.10
C ILE A 465 28.59 17.64 12.18
N LYS A 466 29.35 16.76 11.55
CA LYS A 466 28.82 15.67 10.73
C LYS A 466 28.06 14.63 11.59
N LYS A 467 28.61 14.29 12.77
CA LYS A 467 27.94 13.37 13.72
C LYS A 467 26.64 13.98 14.26
N TRP A 468 26.65 15.27 14.61
CA TRP A 468 25.45 15.99 15.05
C TRP A 468 24.38 16.04 13.94
N LYS A 469 24.74 16.42 12.71
CA LYS A 469 23.83 16.42 11.56
C LYS A 469 23.23 15.03 11.30
N TRP A 470 23.98 13.97 11.58
CA TRP A 470 23.46 12.61 11.48
C TRP A 470 22.45 12.33 12.61
N LYS A 471 22.76 12.65 13.86
CA LYS A 471 21.84 12.51 15.01
C LYS A 471 20.54 13.29 14.81
N VAL A 472 20.61 14.55 14.31
CA VAL A 472 19.42 15.37 13.99
C VAL A 472 18.54 14.68 12.94
N ARG A 473 19.15 14.15 11.86
CA ARG A 473 18.38 13.41 10.83
C ARG A 473 17.75 12.14 11.37
N ASP A 474 18.43 11.45 12.26
CA ASP A 474 17.93 10.22 12.88
C ASP A 474 16.73 10.53 13.81
N ALA A 475 16.86 11.57 14.66
CA ALA A 475 15.77 12.07 15.49
C ALA A 475 14.55 12.53 14.67
N GLN A 476 14.78 13.27 13.59
CA GLN A 476 13.71 13.72 12.68
C GLN A 476 13.01 12.51 12.02
N LYS A 477 13.79 11.51 11.62
CA LYS A 477 13.23 10.26 11.02
C LYS A 477 12.40 9.49 12.04
N GLU A 478 12.90 9.34 13.25
CA GLU A 478 12.19 8.68 14.35
C GLU A 478 10.89 9.41 14.68
N ASN A 479 10.90 10.76 14.77
CA ASN A 479 9.72 11.55 15.02
C ASN A 479 8.68 11.42 13.89
N MET A 480 9.12 11.30 12.63
CA MET A 480 8.22 11.00 11.52
C MET A 480 7.60 9.60 11.64
N GLU A 481 8.38 8.60 12.07
CA GLU A 481 7.89 7.24 12.28
C GLU A 481 6.90 7.20 13.46
N ARG A 482 7.20 7.86 14.60
CA ARG A 482 6.30 8.03 15.75
C ARG A 482 5.00 8.75 15.37
N HIS A 483 5.09 9.83 14.61
CA HIS A 483 3.90 10.55 14.13
C HIS A 483 3.00 9.65 13.27
N SER A 484 3.58 8.87 12.37
CA SER A 484 2.82 7.91 11.56
C SER A 484 2.15 6.84 12.41
N GLN A 485 2.82 6.33 13.45
CA GLN A 485 2.25 5.36 14.37
C GLN A 485 1.13 5.95 15.23
N ARG A 486 1.27 7.20 15.69
CA ARG A 486 0.20 7.92 16.42
C ARG A 486 -1.05 8.08 15.56
N CYS A 487 -0.88 8.46 14.30
CA CYS A 487 -2.01 8.56 13.37
C CYS A 487 -2.70 7.21 13.14
N ASP A 488 -1.93 6.12 13.02
CA ASP A 488 -2.48 4.78 12.86
C ASP A 488 -3.27 4.33 14.09
N ILE A 489 -2.74 4.57 15.31
CA ILE A 489 -3.44 4.26 16.57
C ILE A 489 -4.74 5.09 16.68
N GLU A 490 -4.70 6.39 16.40
CA GLU A 490 -5.89 7.24 16.49
C GLU A 490 -6.98 6.82 15.50
N LEU A 491 -6.61 6.43 14.27
CA LEU A 491 -7.56 5.89 13.30
C LEU A 491 -8.23 4.59 13.80
N LYS A 492 -7.46 3.71 14.45
CA LYS A 492 -8.01 2.48 15.06
C LYS A 492 -8.97 2.80 16.21
N LEU A 493 -8.57 3.71 17.10
CA LEU A 493 -9.40 4.12 18.24
C LEU A 493 -10.65 4.87 17.80
N ALA A 494 -10.57 5.71 16.75
CA ALA A 494 -11.75 6.39 16.20
C ALA A 494 -12.82 5.40 15.72
N VAL A 495 -12.40 4.33 15.04
CA VAL A 495 -13.33 3.27 14.62
C VAL A 495 -13.88 2.51 15.84
N ALA A 496 -13.01 2.16 16.81
CA ALA A 496 -13.45 1.47 18.03
C ALA A 496 -14.48 2.29 18.83
N ARG A 497 -14.24 3.59 19.00
CA ARG A 497 -15.16 4.51 19.68
C ARG A 497 -16.49 4.63 18.93
N LYS A 498 -16.47 4.69 17.59
CA LYS A 498 -17.68 4.74 16.76
C LYS A 498 -18.50 3.45 16.87
N MET A 499 -17.84 2.29 16.97
CA MET A 499 -18.49 0.98 17.03
C MET A 499 -18.78 0.48 18.47
N LYS A 500 -18.36 1.23 19.50
CA LYS A 500 -18.46 0.84 20.91
C LYS A 500 -19.86 0.44 21.37
N GLU A 501 -20.88 1.18 20.91
CA GLU A 501 -22.27 0.98 21.34
C GLU A 501 -23.05 0.02 20.42
N GLU A 502 -22.42 -0.44 19.32
CA GLU A 502 -23.05 -1.42 18.44
C GLU A 502 -23.00 -2.81 19.08
N GLU A 503 -24.13 -3.51 19.05
CA GLU A 503 -24.21 -4.88 19.55
C GLU A 503 -23.41 -5.87 18.71
N GLY A 504 -23.11 -5.50 17.46
CA GLY A 504 -22.27 -6.27 16.57
C GLY A 504 -22.15 -5.66 15.19
N PHE A 505 -21.04 -5.99 14.54
CA PHE A 505 -20.71 -5.57 13.20
C PHE A 505 -19.92 -6.65 12.47
N TYR A 506 -19.72 -6.47 11.18
CA TYR A 506 -19.16 -7.49 10.29
C TYR A 506 -18.00 -6.92 9.47
N PHE A 507 -17.05 -7.80 9.11
CA PHE A 507 -15.94 -7.47 8.23
C PHE A 507 -16.07 -8.22 6.91
N PRO A 508 -16.46 -7.58 5.80
CA PRO A 508 -16.35 -8.20 4.49
C PRO A 508 -14.89 -8.48 4.16
N HIS A 509 -14.63 -9.63 3.52
CA HIS A 509 -13.29 -10.08 3.16
C HIS A 509 -13.08 -10.10 1.66
N ASN A 510 -11.84 -9.85 1.24
CA ASN A 510 -11.37 -10.05 -0.12
C ASN A 510 -10.03 -10.80 -0.14
N LEU A 511 -9.56 -11.13 -1.34
CA LEU A 511 -8.32 -11.89 -1.54
C LEU A 511 -7.16 -11.00 -1.98
N ASP A 512 -5.95 -11.39 -1.63
CA ASP A 512 -4.79 -11.01 -2.42
C ASP A 512 -4.68 -11.91 -3.68
N PHE A 513 -3.74 -11.59 -4.57
CA PHE A 513 -3.60 -12.35 -5.82
C PHE A 513 -3.19 -13.82 -5.62
N ARG A 514 -2.72 -14.21 -4.43
CA ARG A 514 -2.32 -15.58 -4.08
C ARG A 514 -3.47 -16.40 -3.51
N GLY A 515 -4.56 -15.74 -3.12
CA GLY A 515 -5.73 -16.38 -2.52
C GLY A 515 -5.79 -16.30 -1.00
N ARG A 516 -4.98 -15.48 -0.35
CA ARG A 516 -5.13 -15.19 1.09
C ARG A 516 -6.25 -14.18 1.32
N ALA A 517 -7.16 -14.49 2.23
CA ALA A 517 -8.27 -13.63 2.59
C ALA A 517 -7.86 -12.52 3.57
N TYR A 518 -8.37 -11.32 3.36
CA TYR A 518 -8.14 -10.13 4.22
C TYR A 518 -9.43 -9.34 4.39
N PRO A 519 -9.68 -8.76 5.57
CA PRO A 519 -10.79 -7.83 5.74
C PRO A 519 -10.58 -6.60 4.87
N LEU A 520 -11.67 -6.07 4.32
CA LEU A 520 -11.65 -4.85 3.51
C LEU A 520 -11.33 -3.63 4.37
N HIS A 521 -11.85 -3.58 5.60
CA HIS A 521 -11.55 -2.51 6.55
C HIS A 521 -10.08 -2.50 6.98
N PRO A 522 -9.33 -1.39 6.77
CA PRO A 522 -7.88 -1.40 6.94
C PRO A 522 -7.39 -1.19 8.37
N HIS A 523 -8.16 -0.50 9.24
CA HIS A 523 -7.66 -0.01 10.53
C HIS A 523 -7.92 -0.98 11.68
N LEU A 524 -9.15 -1.05 12.17
CA LEU A 524 -9.53 -1.92 13.28
C LEU A 524 -10.06 -3.25 12.75
N ASN A 525 -9.25 -4.28 12.75
CA ASN A 525 -9.67 -5.61 12.31
C ASN A 525 -8.94 -6.73 13.09
N HIS A 526 -9.51 -7.92 13.07
CA HIS A 526 -9.02 -9.11 13.78
C HIS A 526 -7.68 -9.68 13.27
N LEU A 527 -7.15 -9.16 12.14
CA LEU A 527 -5.80 -9.47 11.64
C LEU A 527 -4.78 -8.38 12.02
N GLY A 528 -5.18 -7.39 12.78
CA GLY A 528 -4.36 -6.25 13.20
C GLY A 528 -3.33 -6.59 14.28
N SER A 529 -2.79 -5.53 14.90
CA SER A 529 -1.86 -5.63 16.04
C SER A 529 -2.57 -6.14 17.30
N ASP A 530 -1.83 -6.40 18.37
CA ASP A 530 -2.36 -6.75 19.68
C ASP A 530 -3.47 -5.80 20.15
N LEU A 531 -3.27 -4.48 19.99
CA LEU A 531 -4.29 -3.47 20.27
C LEU A 531 -5.63 -3.78 19.59
N CYS A 532 -5.61 -4.10 18.28
CA CYS A 532 -6.84 -4.40 17.52
C CYS A 532 -7.51 -5.69 18.01
N ARG A 533 -6.70 -6.71 18.29
CA ARG A 533 -7.19 -8.01 18.73
C ARG A 533 -7.72 -7.97 20.16
N GLY A 534 -7.09 -7.19 21.05
CA GLY A 534 -7.56 -7.00 22.43
C GLY A 534 -8.87 -6.22 22.50
N ILE A 535 -9.09 -5.25 21.60
CA ILE A 535 -10.34 -4.47 21.54
C ILE A 535 -11.49 -5.27 20.91
N LEU A 536 -11.22 -6.24 20.03
CA LEU A 536 -12.25 -7.00 19.31
C LEU A 536 -12.57 -8.32 20.02
N GLU A 537 -13.86 -8.56 20.23
CA GLU A 537 -14.38 -9.84 20.70
C GLU A 537 -15.54 -10.31 19.83
N PHE A 538 -15.91 -11.59 19.95
CA PHE A 538 -17.04 -12.13 19.18
C PHE A 538 -18.35 -11.51 19.62
N GLY A 539 -19.21 -11.14 18.66
CA GLY A 539 -20.56 -10.65 18.94
C GLY A 539 -21.45 -11.70 19.57
N GLU A 540 -21.22 -12.98 19.25
CA GLU A 540 -21.92 -14.11 19.86
C GLU A 540 -21.00 -14.80 20.85
N GLY A 541 -21.44 -14.89 22.09
CA GLY A 541 -20.74 -15.61 23.13
C GLY A 541 -21.16 -17.06 23.16
N ARG A 542 -20.32 -17.90 23.75
CA ARG A 542 -20.60 -19.31 24.00
C ARG A 542 -20.28 -19.68 25.43
N PRO A 543 -21.08 -20.58 26.03
CA PRO A 543 -20.78 -21.11 27.35
C PRO A 543 -19.47 -21.91 27.29
N LEU A 544 -18.65 -21.81 28.34
CA LEU A 544 -17.34 -22.47 28.39
C LEU A 544 -17.48 -24.00 28.37
N GLY A 545 -18.55 -24.57 28.96
CA GLY A 545 -18.70 -25.99 29.06
C GLY A 545 -17.60 -26.66 29.91
N ASN A 546 -17.49 -27.96 29.86
CA ASN A 546 -16.57 -28.76 30.72
C ASN A 546 -15.09 -28.47 30.41
N SER A 547 -14.73 -28.03 29.23
CA SER A 547 -13.31 -27.87 28.83
C SER A 547 -12.91 -26.42 28.52
N GLY A 548 -13.87 -25.49 28.40
CA GLY A 548 -13.59 -24.10 27.98
C GLY A 548 -12.70 -23.35 28.97
N LEU A 549 -12.91 -23.52 30.27
CA LEU A 549 -12.06 -22.92 31.29
C LEU A 549 -10.60 -23.37 31.17
N ARG A 550 -10.37 -24.67 30.92
CA ARG A 550 -9.04 -25.22 30.66
C ARG A 550 -8.36 -24.56 29.47
N TRP A 551 -9.07 -24.41 28.34
CA TRP A 551 -8.54 -23.78 27.15
C TRP A 551 -8.32 -22.28 27.33
N LEU A 552 -9.15 -21.61 28.11
CA LEU A 552 -8.97 -20.19 28.43
C LEU A 552 -7.68 -19.97 29.25
N LYS A 553 -7.37 -20.84 30.20
CA LYS A 553 -6.09 -20.84 30.97
C LYS A 553 -4.89 -21.04 30.03
N ILE A 554 -4.97 -22.04 29.13
CA ILE A 554 -3.91 -22.31 28.13
C ILE A 554 -3.74 -21.10 27.21
N HIS A 555 -4.82 -20.46 26.79
CA HIS A 555 -4.77 -19.28 25.92
C HIS A 555 -4.08 -18.09 26.60
N LEU A 556 -4.38 -17.85 27.88
CA LEU A 556 -3.69 -16.81 28.64
C LEU A 556 -2.18 -17.05 28.70
N ALA A 557 -1.74 -18.28 28.99
CA ALA A 557 -0.33 -18.64 28.99
C ALA A 557 0.34 -18.43 27.62
N ASN A 558 -0.38 -18.70 26.52
CA ASN A 558 0.11 -18.46 25.17
C ASN A 558 0.28 -16.97 24.86
N LEU A 559 -0.62 -16.11 25.32
CA LEU A 559 -0.55 -14.66 25.14
C LEU A 559 0.53 -14.02 26.00
N PHE A 560 0.73 -14.57 27.22
CA PHE A 560 1.82 -14.12 28.09
C PHE A 560 3.18 -14.43 27.47
N ALA A 561 3.30 -15.59 26.84
CA ALA A 561 4.51 -16.09 26.17
C ALA A 561 5.76 -16.13 27.08
N GLY A 562 6.86 -15.48 26.75
CA GLY A 562 8.08 -15.47 27.59
C GLY A 562 8.72 -16.86 27.82
N GLY A 563 8.38 -17.87 27.02
CA GLY A 563 8.80 -19.27 27.17
C GLY A 563 7.73 -20.18 27.76
N VAL A 564 6.68 -19.63 28.41
CA VAL A 564 5.55 -20.39 28.95
C VAL A 564 4.74 -21.05 27.80
N ASP A 565 4.69 -20.43 26.66
CA ASP A 565 4.09 -20.94 25.42
C ASP A 565 4.77 -22.21 24.86
N LYS A 566 5.90 -22.62 25.44
CA LYS A 566 6.65 -23.85 25.10
C LYS A 566 6.45 -24.99 26.10
N LEU A 567 5.76 -24.74 27.20
CA LEU A 567 5.42 -25.77 28.18
C LEU A 567 4.34 -26.70 27.59
N SER A 568 4.19 -27.87 28.22
CA SER A 568 3.05 -28.74 27.97
C SER A 568 1.74 -28.05 28.33
N PHE A 569 0.60 -28.57 27.91
CA PHE A 569 -0.70 -27.98 28.27
C PHE A 569 -0.88 -27.88 29.79
N GLU A 570 -0.49 -28.92 30.54
CA GLU A 570 -0.55 -28.92 31.99
C GLU A 570 0.37 -27.87 32.61
N GLY A 571 1.60 -27.71 32.07
CA GLY A 571 2.52 -26.66 32.52
C GLY A 571 1.98 -25.25 32.29
N ARG A 572 1.24 -25.01 31.18
CA ARG A 572 0.58 -23.72 30.91
C ARG A 572 -0.58 -23.47 31.86
N ILE A 573 -1.35 -24.51 32.20
CA ILE A 573 -2.44 -24.43 33.20
C ILE A 573 -1.87 -24.10 34.58
N ALA A 574 -0.84 -24.82 35.01
CA ALA A 574 -0.17 -24.57 36.29
C ALA A 574 0.40 -23.16 36.40
N PHE A 575 0.97 -22.64 35.29
CA PHE A 575 1.41 -21.24 35.23
C PHE A 575 0.27 -20.26 35.47
N THR A 576 -0.86 -20.45 34.79
CA THR A 576 -2.03 -19.56 34.93
C THR A 576 -2.61 -19.65 36.34
N GLU A 577 -2.69 -20.84 36.92
CA GLU A 577 -3.19 -21.06 38.28
C GLU A 577 -2.24 -20.47 39.34
N GLY A 578 -0.92 -20.54 39.14
CA GLY A 578 0.06 -19.92 39.99
C GLY A 578 0.06 -18.39 40.00
N HIS A 579 -0.59 -17.74 39.00
CA HIS A 579 -0.70 -16.28 38.87
C HIS A 579 -2.13 -15.79 39.01
N ILE A 580 -3.01 -16.55 39.67
CA ILE A 580 -4.45 -16.20 39.73
C ILE A 580 -4.70 -14.84 40.38
N ASP A 581 -3.93 -14.48 41.39
CA ASP A 581 -4.03 -13.21 42.11
C ASP A 581 -3.58 -12.04 41.22
N ASP A 582 -2.51 -12.20 40.44
CA ASP A 582 -2.07 -11.22 39.45
C ASP A 582 -3.09 -11.03 38.34
N ILE A 583 -3.79 -12.09 37.94
CA ILE A 583 -4.86 -12.07 36.94
C ILE A 583 -6.06 -11.31 37.52
N PHE A 584 -6.45 -11.53 38.73
CA PHE A 584 -7.54 -10.80 39.38
C PHE A 584 -7.19 -9.33 39.56
N ASP A 585 -5.99 -9.00 40.01
CA ASP A 585 -5.53 -7.62 40.12
C ASP A 585 -5.52 -6.91 38.76
N SER A 586 -5.03 -7.58 37.70
CA SER A 586 -5.04 -7.06 36.34
C SER A 586 -6.48 -6.82 35.83
N ALA A 587 -7.44 -7.66 36.16
CA ALA A 587 -8.83 -7.54 35.77
C ALA A 587 -9.55 -6.41 36.51
N ASP A 588 -9.31 -6.25 37.81
CA ASP A 588 -10.00 -5.28 38.67
C ASP A 588 -9.34 -3.90 38.64
N ARG A 589 -8.00 -3.84 38.63
CA ARG A 589 -7.19 -2.62 38.71
C ARG A 589 -6.13 -2.58 37.64
N PRO A 590 -6.47 -2.58 36.34
CA PRO A 590 -5.54 -2.76 35.23
C PRO A 590 -4.45 -1.68 35.14
N LEU A 591 -4.69 -0.48 35.65
CA LEU A 591 -3.74 0.64 35.64
C LEU A 591 -3.17 0.98 37.00
N GLU A 592 -3.93 0.76 38.04
CA GLU A 592 -3.60 1.10 39.44
C GLU A 592 -2.95 -0.06 40.20
N GLY A 593 -3.14 -1.32 39.78
CA GLY A 593 -2.59 -2.52 40.36
C GLY A 593 -1.15 -2.84 39.96
N ASN A 594 -0.73 -4.09 40.12
CA ASN A 594 0.61 -4.58 39.83
C ASN A 594 0.94 -4.54 38.32
N ARG A 595 -0.07 -4.35 37.49
CA ARG A 595 0.07 -4.25 35.99
C ARG A 595 0.77 -5.48 35.40
N TRP A 596 0.54 -6.65 35.95
CA TRP A 596 1.17 -7.91 35.52
C TRP A 596 0.96 -8.18 34.03
N TRP A 597 -0.21 -7.86 33.49
CA TRP A 597 -0.55 -8.02 32.08
C TRP A 597 0.38 -7.27 31.10
N LEU A 598 1.06 -6.20 31.54
CA LEU A 598 2.04 -5.46 30.71
C LEU A 598 3.32 -6.28 30.43
N LYS A 599 3.59 -7.34 31.20
CA LYS A 599 4.74 -8.22 31.00
C LYS A 599 4.52 -9.24 29.88
N ALA A 600 3.27 -9.38 29.41
CA ALA A 600 2.89 -10.29 28.33
C ALA A 600 3.47 -9.84 26.97
N GLU A 601 3.72 -10.77 26.06
CA GLU A 601 4.12 -10.47 24.67
C GLU A 601 2.97 -9.79 23.90
N ASP A 602 1.69 -10.17 24.19
CA ASP A 602 0.47 -9.58 23.65
C ASP A 602 -0.37 -8.96 24.79
N PRO A 603 -0.02 -7.77 25.32
CA PRO A 603 -0.58 -7.25 26.56
C PRO A 603 -2.09 -6.96 26.51
N PHE A 604 -2.62 -6.35 25.46
CA PHE A 604 -4.05 -6.04 25.39
C PHE A 604 -4.94 -7.28 25.26
N GLN A 605 -4.49 -8.28 24.53
CA GLN A 605 -5.18 -9.57 24.48
C GLN A 605 -5.08 -10.29 25.82
N CYS A 606 -3.91 -10.25 26.48
CA CYS A 606 -3.72 -10.81 27.83
C CYS A 606 -4.69 -10.15 28.82
N LEU A 607 -4.82 -8.82 28.81
CA LEU A 607 -5.78 -8.11 29.66
C LEU A 607 -7.22 -8.55 29.40
N ALA A 608 -7.62 -8.69 28.12
CA ALA A 608 -8.96 -9.15 27.77
C ALA A 608 -9.25 -10.55 28.34
N VAL A 609 -8.26 -11.44 28.27
CA VAL A 609 -8.40 -12.81 28.83
C VAL A 609 -8.37 -12.80 30.38
N CYS A 610 -7.53 -11.96 31.00
CA CYS A 610 -7.54 -11.78 32.47
C CYS A 610 -8.92 -11.39 32.97
N ILE A 611 -9.55 -10.39 32.33
CA ILE A 611 -10.90 -9.94 32.68
C ILE A 611 -11.90 -11.08 32.54
N ASN A 612 -11.89 -11.80 31.43
CA ASN A 612 -12.82 -12.87 31.14
C ASN A 612 -12.62 -14.08 32.06
N LEU A 613 -11.37 -14.43 32.36
CA LEU A 613 -11.02 -15.54 33.26
C LEU A 613 -11.45 -15.21 34.70
N ALA A 614 -11.21 -13.98 35.17
CA ALA A 614 -11.62 -13.54 36.49
C ALA A 614 -13.14 -13.61 36.68
N GLU A 615 -13.89 -13.19 35.66
CA GLU A 615 -15.37 -13.28 35.68
C GLU A 615 -15.84 -14.76 35.66
N ALA A 616 -15.22 -15.60 34.84
CA ALA A 616 -15.55 -17.01 34.73
C ALA A 616 -15.30 -17.75 36.04
N VAL A 617 -14.13 -17.54 36.69
CA VAL A 617 -13.76 -18.20 37.95
C VAL A 617 -14.63 -17.71 39.10
N ARG A 618 -15.04 -16.45 39.13
CA ARG A 618 -15.93 -15.88 40.15
C ARG A 618 -17.40 -16.24 39.95
N SER A 619 -17.76 -16.77 38.80
CA SER A 619 -19.12 -17.22 38.50
C SER A 619 -19.49 -18.42 39.36
N SER A 620 -20.75 -18.53 39.79
CA SER A 620 -21.29 -19.68 40.50
C SER A 620 -21.14 -21.00 39.75
N SER A 621 -21.10 -20.94 38.41
CA SER A 621 -20.89 -22.08 37.52
C SER A 621 -20.02 -21.64 36.35
N PRO A 622 -18.71 -21.86 36.38
CA PRO A 622 -17.80 -21.51 35.29
C PRO A 622 -18.15 -22.16 33.96
N GLU A 623 -18.77 -23.34 33.98
CA GLU A 623 -19.18 -24.07 32.76
C GLU A 623 -20.28 -23.34 31.98
N THR A 624 -21.20 -22.66 32.68
CA THR A 624 -22.30 -21.92 32.08
C THR A 624 -21.92 -20.48 31.73
N TYR A 625 -20.74 -20.01 32.19
CA TYR A 625 -20.27 -18.69 31.89
C TYR A 625 -20.06 -18.49 30.38
N VAL A 626 -20.63 -17.40 29.82
CA VAL A 626 -20.63 -17.10 28.40
C VAL A 626 -19.41 -16.27 28.07
N SER A 627 -18.45 -16.86 27.37
CA SER A 627 -17.25 -16.16 26.90
C SER A 627 -17.41 -15.65 25.46
N HIS A 628 -16.89 -14.46 25.23
CA HIS A 628 -16.81 -13.84 23.91
C HIS A 628 -15.37 -13.75 23.38
N ILE A 629 -14.40 -14.23 24.15
CA ILE A 629 -12.97 -14.11 23.82
C ILE A 629 -12.60 -15.00 22.63
N PRO A 630 -11.95 -14.46 21.59
CA PRO A 630 -11.39 -15.25 20.51
C PRO A 630 -10.15 -16.00 21.00
N VAL A 631 -10.16 -17.33 20.90
CA VAL A 631 -8.98 -18.14 21.15
C VAL A 631 -8.18 -18.28 19.86
N HIS A 632 -6.97 -17.74 19.87
CA HIS A 632 -6.11 -17.76 18.69
C HIS A 632 -5.40 -19.11 18.54
N GLN A 633 -5.45 -19.67 17.33
CA GLN A 633 -4.70 -20.84 16.94
C GLN A 633 -3.94 -20.55 15.67
N ASP A 634 -2.64 -20.83 15.64
CA ASP A 634 -1.78 -20.64 14.47
C ASP A 634 -0.78 -21.78 14.35
N GLY A 635 -0.33 -22.06 13.14
CA GLY A 635 0.73 -23.03 12.89
C GLY A 635 2.09 -22.54 13.39
N SER A 636 2.94 -23.46 13.80
CA SER A 636 4.30 -23.16 14.27
C SER A 636 5.13 -22.43 13.20
N CYS A 637 4.99 -22.87 11.95
CA CYS A 637 5.57 -22.23 10.76
C CYS A 637 4.83 -22.74 9.51
N ASN A 638 3.75 -22.09 9.09
CA ASN A 638 2.85 -22.54 8.03
C ASN A 638 3.60 -22.95 6.75
N GLY A 639 4.60 -22.17 6.31
CA GLY A 639 5.36 -22.49 5.12
C GLY A 639 6.13 -23.80 5.20
N LEU A 640 6.86 -24.05 6.31
CA LEU A 640 7.58 -25.30 6.52
C LEU A 640 6.62 -26.48 6.72
N GLN A 641 5.48 -26.26 7.37
CA GLN A 641 4.44 -27.29 7.52
C GLN A 641 3.93 -27.77 6.15
N HIS A 642 3.62 -26.84 5.24
CA HIS A 642 3.20 -27.20 3.89
C HIS A 642 4.29 -27.92 3.10
N TYR A 643 5.55 -27.48 3.22
CA TYR A 643 6.66 -28.17 2.54
C TYR A 643 6.92 -29.57 3.12
N ALA A 644 6.86 -29.73 4.46
CA ALA A 644 6.99 -31.03 5.10
C ALA A 644 5.87 -31.98 4.69
N ALA A 645 4.63 -31.49 4.58
CA ALA A 645 3.50 -32.27 4.09
C ALA A 645 3.66 -32.67 2.62
N LEU A 646 4.05 -31.75 1.73
CA LEU A 646 4.29 -32.00 0.32
C LEU A 646 5.43 -33.01 0.10
N GLY A 647 6.53 -32.85 0.86
CA GLY A 647 7.69 -33.71 0.78
C GLY A 647 7.56 -35.03 1.54
N ARG A 648 6.45 -35.24 2.30
CA ARG A 648 6.27 -36.37 3.23
C ARG A 648 7.46 -36.54 4.17
N ASP A 649 8.02 -35.43 4.60
CA ASP A 649 9.19 -35.36 5.45
C ASP A 649 8.79 -35.54 6.92
N LYS A 650 9.06 -36.70 7.49
CA LYS A 650 8.71 -37.03 8.89
C LYS A 650 9.52 -36.20 9.90
N LEU A 651 10.79 -35.96 9.63
CA LEU A 651 11.67 -35.18 10.53
C LEU A 651 11.27 -33.71 10.51
N GLY A 652 11.09 -33.15 9.32
CA GLY A 652 10.56 -31.79 9.15
C GLY A 652 9.17 -31.62 9.76
N ALA A 653 8.27 -32.60 9.60
CA ALA A 653 6.94 -32.59 10.18
C ALA A 653 6.95 -32.58 11.72
N ALA A 654 7.82 -33.37 12.34
CA ALA A 654 8.00 -33.36 13.79
C ALA A 654 8.54 -32.01 14.30
N ALA A 655 9.52 -31.43 13.60
CA ALA A 655 10.10 -30.13 13.96
C ALA A 655 9.11 -28.97 13.90
N VAL A 656 8.04 -29.06 13.08
CA VAL A 656 7.01 -28.04 12.92
C VAL A 656 5.61 -28.42 13.47
N ASN A 657 5.56 -29.39 14.36
CA ASN A 657 4.33 -29.80 15.05
C ASN A 657 3.20 -30.32 14.14
N LEU A 658 3.54 -31.01 13.05
CA LEU A 658 2.57 -31.79 12.24
C LEU A 658 2.39 -33.20 12.77
N VAL A 659 3.24 -33.66 13.68
CA VAL A 659 3.18 -34.94 14.37
C VAL A 659 2.87 -34.68 15.84
N ALA A 660 1.99 -35.50 16.44
CA ALA A 660 1.65 -35.38 17.84
C ALA A 660 2.88 -35.61 18.74
N GLY A 661 3.01 -34.82 19.81
CA GLY A 661 4.08 -34.89 20.79
C GLY A 661 3.59 -34.40 22.15
N GLU A 662 4.30 -34.79 23.24
CA GLU A 662 3.98 -34.34 24.61
C GLU A 662 4.18 -32.84 24.80
N LYS A 663 5.19 -32.29 24.15
CA LYS A 663 5.51 -30.85 24.18
C LYS A 663 5.59 -30.29 22.76
N PRO A 664 5.21 -29.02 22.54
CA PRO A 664 5.36 -28.42 21.22
C PRO A 664 6.85 -28.29 20.88
N ALA A 665 7.24 -28.77 19.70
CA ALA A 665 8.58 -28.56 19.15
C ALA A 665 8.77 -27.07 18.80
N ASP A 666 9.94 -26.53 19.12
CA ASP A 666 10.33 -25.16 18.72
C ASP A 666 11.39 -25.23 17.63
N VAL A 667 10.93 -25.13 16.41
CA VAL A 667 11.79 -25.13 15.21
C VAL A 667 12.88 -24.07 15.26
N TYR A 668 12.60 -22.91 15.86
CA TYR A 668 13.57 -21.82 15.96
C TYR A 668 14.71 -22.13 16.92
N SER A 669 14.39 -22.74 18.07
CA SER A 669 15.38 -23.21 19.02
C SER A 669 16.18 -24.38 18.44
N GLY A 670 15.55 -25.33 17.76
CA GLY A 670 16.26 -26.43 17.08
C GLY A 670 17.26 -25.94 16.04
N ILE A 671 16.89 -24.96 15.24
CA ILE A 671 17.81 -24.35 14.26
C ILE A 671 18.89 -23.55 14.98
N ALA A 672 18.59 -22.83 16.05
CA ALA A 672 19.61 -22.10 16.83
C ALA A 672 20.65 -23.05 17.43
N THR A 673 20.23 -24.20 17.95
CA THR A 673 21.14 -25.26 18.45
C THR A 673 22.04 -25.76 17.32
N ARG A 674 21.48 -26.09 16.15
CA ARG A 674 22.27 -26.54 15.00
C ARG A 674 23.26 -25.48 14.51
N VAL A 675 22.84 -24.22 14.47
CA VAL A 675 23.72 -23.08 14.14
C VAL A 675 24.85 -22.97 15.16
N LEU A 676 24.55 -23.13 16.45
CA LEU A 676 25.53 -23.08 17.51
C LEU A 676 26.56 -24.22 17.40
N ASP A 677 26.11 -25.43 17.03
CA ASP A 677 27.02 -26.59 16.84
C ASP A 677 28.01 -26.30 15.72
N ILE A 678 27.55 -25.79 14.57
CA ILE A 678 28.42 -25.42 13.45
C ILE A 678 29.41 -24.31 13.88
N ILE A 679 28.93 -23.31 14.61
CA ILE A 679 29.77 -22.19 15.08
C ILE A 679 30.82 -22.68 16.07
N LYS A 680 30.48 -23.63 16.97
CA LYS A 680 31.43 -24.24 17.92
C LYS A 680 32.52 -25.03 17.19
N GLU A 681 32.21 -25.72 16.11
CA GLU A 681 33.18 -26.40 15.29
C GLU A 681 34.12 -25.41 14.57
N ASP A 682 33.52 -24.38 13.92
CA ASP A 682 34.30 -23.34 13.26
C ASP A 682 35.18 -22.54 14.21
N ALA A 683 34.78 -22.35 15.48
CA ALA A 683 35.55 -21.66 16.50
C ALA A 683 36.80 -22.40 16.98
N LYS A 684 36.87 -23.72 16.74
CA LYS A 684 38.09 -24.54 17.04
C LYS A 684 39.20 -24.32 16.04
N ASN A 685 38.88 -23.83 14.84
CA ASN A 685 39.85 -23.60 13.78
C ASN A 685 40.75 -22.39 14.09
N ASP A 686 41.95 -22.41 13.52
CA ASP A 686 42.88 -21.29 13.62
C ASP A 686 42.40 -20.09 12.80
N PRO A 687 42.29 -18.88 13.39
CA PRO A 687 41.87 -17.67 12.68
C PRO A 687 42.76 -17.28 11.50
N ASP A 688 44.05 -17.64 11.49
CA ASP A 688 44.97 -17.29 10.44
C ASP A 688 44.73 -18.12 9.15
N THR A 689 44.27 -19.37 9.33
CA THR A 689 43.88 -20.24 8.20
C THR A 689 42.41 -20.11 7.84
N PHE A 690 41.57 -19.83 8.80
CA PHE A 690 40.13 -19.68 8.64
C PHE A 690 39.63 -18.32 9.22
N PRO A 691 39.59 -17.25 8.41
CA PRO A 691 39.19 -15.91 8.88
C PRO A 691 37.84 -15.87 9.57
N ASN A 692 36.92 -16.81 9.27
CA ASN A 692 35.61 -16.90 9.90
C ASN A 692 35.66 -17.43 11.35
N ALA A 693 36.74 -18.09 11.77
CA ALA A 693 36.91 -18.59 13.14
C ALA A 693 36.91 -17.48 14.18
N LEU A 694 37.40 -16.28 13.80
CA LEU A 694 37.31 -15.10 14.66
C LEU A 694 35.86 -14.73 14.99
N TYR A 695 35.01 -14.67 13.94
CA TYR A 695 33.58 -14.34 14.10
C TYR A 695 32.81 -15.48 14.77
N ALA A 696 33.23 -16.72 14.57
CA ALA A 696 32.69 -17.88 15.28
C ALA A 696 32.94 -17.76 16.80
N LYS A 697 34.17 -17.43 17.22
CA LYS A 697 34.51 -17.21 18.63
C LYS A 697 33.69 -16.10 19.28
N ILE A 698 33.42 -14.99 18.57
CA ILE A 698 32.58 -13.88 19.04
C ILE A 698 31.12 -14.32 19.19
N LEU A 699 30.61 -15.12 18.26
CA LEU A 699 29.20 -15.44 18.17
C LEU A 699 28.77 -16.67 18.99
N VAL A 700 29.70 -17.50 19.49
CA VAL A 700 29.38 -18.73 20.26
C VAL A 700 28.40 -18.48 21.41
N ASN A 701 28.55 -17.37 22.12
CA ASN A 701 27.65 -17.03 23.27
C ASN A 701 26.41 -16.22 22.86
N GLU A 702 26.33 -15.79 21.60
CA GLU A 702 25.31 -14.85 21.13
C GLU A 702 24.21 -15.51 20.31
N VAL A 703 24.44 -16.71 19.82
CA VAL A 703 23.47 -17.46 19.04
C VAL A 703 22.36 -17.97 19.95
N ASN A 704 21.18 -17.44 19.73
CA ASN A 704 19.97 -17.87 20.41
C ASN A 704 18.75 -17.78 19.47
N ARG A 705 17.61 -18.25 19.95
CA ARG A 705 16.34 -18.24 19.24
C ARG A 705 16.01 -16.87 18.62
N LYS A 706 16.21 -15.77 19.34
CA LYS A 706 15.87 -14.41 18.89
C LYS A 706 16.70 -13.97 17.67
N LEU A 707 17.96 -14.40 17.60
CA LEU A 707 18.87 -14.06 16.49
C LEU A 707 18.41 -14.70 15.18
N VAL A 708 18.05 -16.00 15.22
CA VAL A 708 17.73 -16.77 14.01
C VAL A 708 16.26 -16.71 13.61
N LYS A 709 15.33 -16.45 14.55
CA LYS A 709 13.87 -16.52 14.35
C LYS A 709 13.40 -15.80 13.06
N GLN A 710 13.85 -14.57 12.83
CA GLN A 710 13.40 -13.78 11.68
C GLN A 710 13.90 -14.38 10.36
N THR A 711 15.13 -14.85 10.31
CA THR A 711 15.72 -15.47 9.12
C THR A 711 15.01 -16.79 8.81
N VAL A 712 14.76 -17.61 9.82
CA VAL A 712 14.02 -18.88 9.68
C VAL A 712 12.60 -18.64 9.18
N MET A 713 11.86 -17.70 9.77
CA MET A 713 10.49 -17.35 9.32
C MET A 713 10.44 -16.86 7.87
N THR A 714 11.50 -16.20 7.41
CA THR A 714 11.55 -15.65 6.06
C THR A 714 12.18 -16.58 5.03
N SER A 715 12.82 -17.66 5.45
CA SER A 715 13.47 -18.63 4.56
C SER A 715 12.48 -19.25 3.58
N VAL A 716 11.32 -19.68 4.06
CA VAL A 716 10.24 -20.24 3.23
C VAL A 716 9.62 -19.23 2.26
N TYR A 717 9.85 -17.95 2.49
CA TYR A 717 9.41 -16.85 1.63
C TYR A 717 10.51 -16.34 0.69
N GLY A 718 11.59 -17.13 0.54
CA GLY A 718 12.67 -16.85 -0.38
C GLY A 718 13.58 -15.71 0.11
N VAL A 719 13.87 -15.66 1.42
CA VAL A 719 14.88 -14.73 1.92
C VAL A 719 16.19 -14.96 1.21
N THR A 720 16.78 -13.92 0.67
CA THR A 720 18.11 -13.98 0.06
C THR A 720 19.17 -13.90 1.16
N TYR A 721 20.37 -14.39 0.87
CA TYR A 721 21.53 -14.23 1.76
C TYR A 721 21.70 -12.77 2.24
N VAL A 722 21.52 -11.80 1.35
CA VAL A 722 21.59 -10.37 1.69
C VAL A 722 20.49 -9.98 2.68
N GLY A 723 19.25 -10.47 2.47
CA GLY A 723 18.13 -10.22 3.38
C GLY A 723 18.35 -10.85 4.76
N ALA A 724 18.83 -12.07 4.82
CA ALA A 724 19.19 -12.78 6.05
C ALA A 724 20.30 -12.03 6.81
N ARG A 725 21.37 -11.65 6.11
CA ARG A 725 22.44 -10.85 6.69
C ARG A 725 21.94 -9.53 7.30
N ASP A 726 21.09 -8.80 6.59
CA ASP A 726 20.57 -7.50 7.06
C ASP A 726 19.64 -7.66 8.27
N GLN A 727 18.89 -8.76 8.35
CA GLN A 727 18.09 -9.12 9.53
C GLN A 727 18.98 -9.42 10.74
N ILE A 728 19.99 -10.25 10.57
CA ILE A 728 20.91 -10.62 11.62
C ILE A 728 21.77 -9.41 12.05
N LYS A 729 22.26 -8.60 11.09
CA LYS A 729 22.99 -7.36 11.39
C LYS A 729 22.19 -6.45 12.32
N ARG A 730 20.88 -6.29 12.07
CA ARG A 730 20.01 -5.47 12.93
C ARG A 730 19.95 -6.03 14.35
N ARG A 731 19.80 -7.36 14.52
CA ARG A 731 19.73 -8.00 15.83
C ARG A 731 21.05 -7.91 16.59
N LEU A 732 22.20 -8.03 15.91
CA LEU A 732 23.51 -7.85 16.53
C LEU A 732 23.72 -6.39 16.98
N LYS A 733 23.27 -5.43 16.17
CA LYS A 733 23.35 -4.00 16.51
C LYS A 733 22.46 -3.64 17.71
N GLU A 734 21.26 -4.21 17.82
CA GLU A 734 20.35 -4.02 18.98
C GLU A 734 20.97 -4.52 20.31
N ARG A 735 21.93 -5.43 20.25
CA ARG A 735 22.60 -5.98 21.44
C ARG A 735 23.84 -5.20 21.87
N GLY A 736 24.37 -4.35 21.01
CA GLY A 736 25.51 -3.49 21.36
C GLY A 736 26.84 -4.19 21.60
N LEU A 737 27.01 -5.45 21.15
CA LEU A 737 28.18 -6.28 21.42
C LEU A 737 29.44 -5.86 20.69
N LEU A 738 29.28 -5.26 19.52
CA LEU A 738 30.37 -4.79 18.68
C LEU A 738 30.16 -3.30 18.41
N SER A 739 31.20 -2.53 18.57
CA SER A 739 31.17 -1.07 18.34
C SER A 739 31.47 -0.68 16.88
N ASP A 740 32.23 -1.52 16.15
CA ASP A 740 32.55 -1.26 14.76
C ASP A 740 31.48 -1.82 13.79
N GLU A 741 30.95 -0.94 12.95
CA GLU A 741 29.97 -1.32 11.92
C GLU A 741 30.49 -2.32 10.90
N ALA A 742 31.79 -2.32 10.61
CA ALA A 742 32.42 -3.27 9.69
C ALA A 742 32.51 -4.67 10.30
N GLU A 743 32.82 -4.77 11.59
CA GLU A 743 32.82 -6.04 12.33
C GLU A 743 31.42 -6.63 12.46
N ILE A 744 30.43 -5.82 12.83
CA ILE A 744 29.01 -6.23 12.86
C ILE A 744 28.58 -6.75 11.48
N PHE A 745 29.00 -6.09 10.41
CA PHE A 745 28.68 -6.52 9.05
C PHE A 745 29.29 -7.89 8.73
N ARG A 746 30.56 -8.12 9.04
CA ARG A 746 31.26 -9.38 8.76
C ARG A 746 30.71 -10.53 9.62
N ALA A 747 30.47 -10.29 10.92
CA ALA A 747 29.82 -11.25 11.82
C ALA A 747 28.41 -11.62 11.33
N ALA A 748 27.63 -10.64 10.86
CA ALA A 748 26.31 -10.89 10.28
C ALA A 748 26.38 -11.68 8.95
N CYS A 749 27.40 -11.45 8.11
CA CYS A 749 27.64 -12.24 6.91
C CYS A 749 27.91 -13.71 7.24
N TYR A 750 28.75 -13.97 8.21
CA TYR A 750 29.08 -15.32 8.66
C TYR A 750 27.85 -16.01 9.29
N ALA A 751 27.20 -15.37 10.26
CA ALA A 751 26.01 -15.92 10.91
C ALA A 751 24.85 -16.19 9.94
N ALA A 752 24.66 -15.35 8.92
CA ALA A 752 23.65 -15.58 7.90
C ALA A 752 23.97 -16.82 7.04
N LYS A 753 25.23 -16.99 6.67
CA LYS A 753 25.68 -18.18 5.93
C LYS A 753 25.41 -19.44 6.72
N VAL A 754 25.86 -19.49 7.98
CA VAL A 754 25.69 -20.66 8.86
C VAL A 754 24.19 -20.95 9.09
N THR A 755 23.38 -19.91 9.36
CA THR A 755 21.93 -20.09 9.55
C THR A 755 21.24 -20.69 8.33
N LEU A 756 21.59 -20.23 7.12
CA LEU A 756 21.01 -20.77 5.87
C LEU A 756 21.51 -22.19 5.60
N THR A 757 22.73 -22.53 5.98
CA THR A 757 23.29 -23.90 5.89
C THR A 757 22.52 -24.83 6.83
N ALA A 758 22.40 -24.49 8.13
CA ALA A 758 21.65 -25.26 9.11
C ALA A 758 20.18 -25.50 8.69
N LEU A 759 19.53 -24.46 8.13
CA LEU A 759 18.19 -24.58 7.56
C LEU A 759 18.13 -25.58 6.40
N GLY A 760 19.11 -25.54 5.50
CA GLY A 760 19.19 -26.43 4.34
C GLY A 760 19.41 -27.89 4.73
N GLU A 761 20.11 -28.14 5.86
CA GLU A 761 20.33 -29.47 6.42
C GLU A 761 19.08 -30.02 7.11
N MET A 762 18.45 -29.20 7.96
CA MET A 762 17.26 -29.64 8.72
C MET A 762 15.99 -29.79 7.87
N PHE A 763 15.88 -29.06 6.76
CA PHE A 763 14.70 -29.06 5.87
C PHE A 763 15.09 -29.32 4.42
N GLU A 764 15.77 -30.44 4.20
CA GLU A 764 16.27 -30.81 2.87
C GLU A 764 15.14 -30.96 1.85
N SER A 765 14.04 -31.64 2.24
CA SER A 765 12.87 -31.83 1.36
C SER A 765 12.25 -30.46 0.94
N ALA A 766 12.14 -29.53 1.85
CA ALA A 766 11.66 -28.18 1.54
C ALA A 766 12.57 -27.45 0.55
N ARG A 767 13.89 -27.56 0.75
CA ARG A 767 14.91 -26.98 -0.15
C ARG A 767 14.82 -27.55 -1.55
N ILE A 768 14.68 -28.87 -1.69
CA ILE A 768 14.54 -29.55 -2.98
C ILE A 768 13.27 -29.09 -3.70
N ILE A 769 12.11 -29.06 -3.02
CA ILE A 769 10.83 -28.61 -3.60
C ILE A 769 10.91 -27.15 -4.03
N MET A 770 11.49 -26.26 -3.20
CA MET A 770 11.66 -24.84 -3.53
C MET A 770 12.55 -24.65 -4.76
N SER A 771 13.65 -25.43 -4.87
CA SER A 771 14.54 -25.38 -6.05
C SER A 771 13.80 -25.85 -7.29
N TRP A 772 13.10 -26.97 -7.21
CA TRP A 772 12.33 -27.52 -8.33
C TRP A 772 11.26 -26.53 -8.82
N LEU A 773 10.46 -25.94 -7.92
CA LEU A 773 9.50 -24.90 -8.28
C LEU A 773 10.18 -23.70 -8.96
N GLY A 774 11.34 -23.28 -8.43
CA GLY A 774 12.12 -22.22 -9.04
C GLY A 774 12.60 -22.55 -10.45
N ASP A 775 13.01 -23.78 -10.71
CA ASP A 775 13.50 -24.23 -12.03
C ASP A 775 12.33 -24.35 -13.02
N CYS A 776 11.18 -24.86 -12.60
CA CYS A 776 9.95 -24.82 -13.40
C CYS A 776 9.58 -23.39 -13.81
N ALA A 777 9.62 -22.46 -12.85
CA ALA A 777 9.33 -21.05 -13.13
C ALA A 777 10.36 -20.40 -14.07
N LYS A 778 11.63 -20.82 -14.01
CA LYS A 778 12.69 -20.38 -14.91
C LYS A 778 12.38 -20.80 -16.35
N ILE A 779 11.98 -22.03 -16.57
CA ILE A 779 11.63 -22.56 -17.90
C ILE A 779 10.44 -21.79 -18.49
N ILE A 780 9.34 -21.66 -17.73
CA ILE A 780 8.14 -20.91 -18.15
C ILE A 780 8.48 -19.45 -18.48
N ALA A 781 9.34 -18.82 -17.67
CA ALA A 781 9.70 -17.44 -17.86
C ALA A 781 10.71 -17.22 -19.01
N SER A 782 11.50 -18.23 -19.40
CA SER A 782 12.36 -18.16 -20.58
C SER A 782 11.58 -17.98 -21.87
N ASP A 783 10.37 -18.55 -21.94
CA ASP A 783 9.43 -18.42 -23.05
C ASP A 783 8.56 -17.16 -22.94
N ASN A 784 8.96 -16.22 -22.08
CA ASN A 784 8.24 -14.97 -21.84
C ASN A 784 6.81 -15.13 -21.29
N HIS A 785 6.49 -16.27 -20.64
CA HIS A 785 5.21 -16.53 -20.01
C HIS A 785 5.26 -16.26 -18.49
N SER A 786 4.17 -15.69 -17.95
CA SER A 786 4.01 -15.56 -16.50
C SER A 786 3.62 -16.92 -15.90
N VAL A 787 4.22 -17.27 -14.76
CA VAL A 787 3.85 -18.48 -14.02
C VAL A 787 2.41 -18.40 -13.56
N ARG A 788 1.64 -19.47 -13.78
CA ARG A 788 0.21 -19.59 -13.44
C ARG A 788 -0.05 -20.92 -12.76
N TRP A 789 -0.99 -20.93 -11.84
CA TRP A 789 -1.51 -22.14 -11.22
C TRP A 789 -2.94 -21.94 -10.75
N THR A 790 -3.62 -23.02 -10.43
CA THR A 790 -4.93 -23.01 -9.79
C THR A 790 -4.79 -23.49 -8.36
N THR A 791 -5.39 -22.77 -7.42
CA THR A 791 -5.37 -23.17 -6.00
C THR A 791 -6.29 -24.39 -5.79
N PRO A 792 -6.13 -25.12 -4.67
CA PRO A 792 -7.03 -26.23 -4.34
C PRO A 792 -8.52 -25.88 -4.31
N LEU A 793 -8.84 -24.61 -4.03
CA LEU A 793 -10.23 -24.10 -4.06
C LEU A 793 -10.69 -23.62 -5.44
N GLY A 794 -9.85 -23.73 -6.48
CA GLY A 794 -10.22 -23.35 -7.83
C GLY A 794 -9.88 -21.90 -8.24
N LEU A 795 -9.24 -21.09 -7.36
CA LEU A 795 -8.82 -19.75 -7.71
C LEU A 795 -7.66 -19.76 -8.70
N PRO A 796 -7.75 -19.12 -9.88
CA PRO A 796 -6.62 -18.97 -10.79
C PRO A 796 -5.66 -17.88 -10.27
N VAL A 797 -4.39 -18.22 -10.20
CA VAL A 797 -3.33 -17.32 -9.80
C VAL A 797 -2.39 -17.06 -10.96
N VAL A 798 -2.07 -15.79 -11.20
CA VAL A 798 -1.12 -15.34 -12.22
C VAL A 798 -0.09 -14.44 -11.53
N GLN A 799 1.19 -14.76 -11.62
CA GLN A 799 2.23 -13.91 -11.06
C GLN A 799 2.32 -12.57 -11.81
N PRO A 800 2.28 -11.42 -11.08
CA PRO A 800 2.19 -10.10 -11.71
C PRO A 800 3.54 -9.52 -12.16
N TYR A 801 4.63 -10.30 -12.09
CA TYR A 801 5.99 -9.79 -12.28
C TYR A 801 6.34 -9.68 -13.76
N ARG A 802 5.99 -8.54 -14.35
CA ARG A 802 6.35 -8.15 -15.71
C ARG A 802 7.32 -6.98 -15.68
N ILE A 803 8.11 -6.84 -16.72
CA ILE A 803 8.96 -5.67 -16.91
C ILE A 803 8.02 -4.51 -17.26
N LEU A 804 7.91 -3.57 -16.35
CA LEU A 804 7.24 -2.31 -16.67
C LEU A 804 8.19 -1.51 -17.55
N GLY A 805 7.84 -1.31 -18.79
CA GLY A 805 8.50 -0.33 -19.66
C GLY A 805 8.35 1.04 -18.96
N LYS A 806 9.41 1.49 -18.35
CA LYS A 806 9.46 2.83 -17.77
C LYS A 806 10.16 3.72 -18.77
N GLN A 807 9.40 4.45 -19.56
CA GLN A 807 9.94 5.56 -20.30
C GLN A 807 9.94 6.78 -19.37
N HIS A 808 11.12 7.20 -18.98
CA HIS A 808 11.29 8.42 -18.19
C HIS A 808 11.52 9.58 -19.15
N VAL A 809 10.48 10.35 -19.42
CA VAL A 809 10.61 11.61 -20.12
C VAL A 809 10.95 12.69 -19.09
N LYS A 810 12.22 13.02 -19.01
CA LYS A 810 12.73 14.04 -18.08
C LYS A 810 12.71 15.38 -18.76
N THR A 811 11.83 16.26 -18.33
CA THR A 811 11.83 17.66 -18.72
C THR A 811 12.30 18.53 -17.53
N SER A 812 12.65 19.77 -17.79
CA SER A 812 12.97 20.71 -16.72
C SER A 812 11.77 21.00 -15.81
N LEU A 813 10.55 20.82 -16.31
CA LEU A 813 9.31 21.05 -15.55
C LEU A 813 9.01 19.89 -14.61
N GLN A 814 9.17 18.66 -15.09
CA GLN A 814 8.93 17.44 -14.33
C GLN A 814 9.51 16.21 -15.02
N THR A 815 9.63 15.12 -14.25
CA THR A 815 9.87 13.81 -14.82
C THR A 815 8.53 13.10 -14.98
N LEU A 816 8.05 12.94 -16.18
CA LEU A 816 6.90 12.08 -16.46
C LEU A 816 7.41 10.64 -16.61
N THR A 817 7.00 9.78 -15.69
CA THR A 817 7.28 8.34 -15.81
C THR A 817 6.10 7.67 -16.47
N LEU A 818 6.25 7.38 -17.75
CA LEU A 818 5.30 6.58 -18.50
C LEU A 818 5.54 5.11 -18.14
N ARG A 819 4.55 4.47 -17.56
CA ARG A 819 4.57 3.03 -17.30
C ARG A 819 3.80 2.37 -18.44
N MET A 820 4.53 1.78 -19.37
CA MET A 820 3.93 0.92 -20.39
C MET A 820 3.97 -0.52 -19.87
N ASP A 821 2.82 -1.20 -19.88
CA ASP A 821 2.77 -2.63 -19.65
C ASP A 821 3.48 -3.32 -20.82
N THR A 822 4.72 -3.72 -20.63
CA THR A 822 5.40 -4.55 -21.61
C THR A 822 4.97 -5.99 -21.46
N GLU A 823 4.90 -6.72 -22.55
CA GLU A 823 4.60 -8.15 -22.49
C GLU A 823 5.73 -8.98 -21.89
N LYS A 824 6.93 -8.40 -21.73
CA LYS A 824 8.10 -9.09 -21.20
C LYS A 824 7.99 -9.37 -19.71
N VAL A 825 8.23 -10.63 -19.32
CA VAL A 825 8.24 -11.05 -17.92
C VAL A 825 9.60 -10.82 -17.26
N MET A 826 9.61 -10.56 -15.95
CA MET A 826 10.82 -10.51 -15.14
C MET A 826 11.24 -11.93 -14.74
N ALA A 827 11.99 -12.65 -15.57
CA ALA A 827 12.33 -14.05 -15.35
C ALA A 827 12.94 -14.32 -13.97
N ARG A 828 13.89 -13.48 -13.50
CA ARG A 828 14.47 -13.62 -12.16
C ARG A 828 13.42 -13.55 -11.06
N ARG A 829 12.45 -12.63 -11.17
CA ARG A 829 11.43 -12.42 -10.15
C ARG A 829 10.32 -13.47 -10.24
N GLN A 830 10.02 -13.96 -11.43
CA GLN A 830 9.12 -15.11 -11.63
C GLN A 830 9.68 -16.34 -10.89
N ARG A 831 10.99 -16.63 -11.07
CA ARG A 831 11.67 -17.74 -10.42
C ARG A 831 11.69 -17.62 -8.90
N THR A 832 12.16 -16.49 -8.36
CA THR A 832 12.38 -16.34 -6.91
C THR A 832 11.09 -16.18 -6.11
N ALA A 833 10.03 -15.69 -6.73
CA ALA A 833 8.76 -15.46 -6.05
C ALA A 833 7.76 -16.62 -6.16
N PHE A 834 7.97 -17.57 -7.07
CA PHE A 834 7.03 -18.67 -7.26
C PHE A 834 6.92 -19.58 -6.03
N PRO A 835 8.00 -20.13 -5.43
CA PRO A 835 7.90 -20.98 -4.28
C PRO A 835 7.11 -20.34 -3.11
N PRO A 836 7.42 -19.12 -2.65
CA PRO A 836 6.67 -18.49 -1.58
C PRO A 836 5.21 -18.16 -1.96
N ASN A 837 4.95 -17.74 -3.20
CA ASN A 837 3.57 -17.44 -3.62
C ASN A 837 2.71 -18.71 -3.71
N PHE A 838 3.30 -19.83 -4.13
CA PHE A 838 2.63 -21.13 -4.20
C PHE A 838 2.23 -21.61 -2.80
N VAL A 839 3.15 -21.57 -1.82
CA VAL A 839 2.86 -21.96 -0.44
C VAL A 839 1.79 -21.05 0.18
N HIS A 840 1.84 -19.74 -0.10
CA HIS A 840 0.80 -18.82 0.35
C HIS A 840 -0.60 -19.13 -0.26
N SER A 841 -0.63 -19.70 -1.46
CA SER A 841 -1.88 -20.19 -2.05
C SER A 841 -2.39 -21.44 -1.34
N LEU A 842 -1.49 -22.32 -0.90
CA LEU A 842 -1.86 -23.51 -0.14
C LEU A 842 -2.37 -23.16 1.25
N ASP A 843 -1.67 -22.30 2.00
CA ASP A 843 -2.10 -21.91 3.35
C ASP A 843 -3.43 -21.13 3.33
N GLY A 844 -3.61 -20.23 2.36
CA GLY A 844 -4.87 -19.53 2.15
C GLY A 844 -6.02 -20.48 1.81
N SER A 845 -5.79 -21.46 0.92
CA SER A 845 -6.80 -22.47 0.58
C SER A 845 -7.13 -23.36 1.77
N HIS A 846 -6.14 -23.84 2.51
CA HIS A 846 -6.33 -24.66 3.70
C HIS A 846 -7.23 -23.97 4.72
N MET A 847 -6.94 -22.71 5.04
CA MET A 847 -7.75 -21.91 5.93
C MET A 847 -9.20 -21.77 5.44
N MET A 848 -9.41 -21.45 4.16
CA MET A 848 -10.74 -21.29 3.58
C MET A 848 -11.51 -22.61 3.54
N MET A 849 -10.86 -23.73 3.22
CA MET A 849 -11.46 -25.07 3.29
C MET A 849 -11.88 -25.43 4.72
N THR A 850 -11.05 -25.12 5.71
CA THR A 850 -11.38 -25.32 7.13
C THR A 850 -12.59 -24.48 7.52
N ALA A 851 -12.67 -23.20 7.11
CA ALA A 851 -13.82 -22.35 7.37
C ALA A 851 -15.12 -22.94 6.82
N VAL A 852 -15.11 -23.43 5.59
CA VAL A 852 -16.28 -24.08 4.96
C VAL A 852 -16.64 -25.39 5.65
N ALA A 853 -15.64 -26.20 6.02
CA ALA A 853 -15.87 -27.46 6.74
C ALA A 853 -16.48 -27.22 8.12
N CYS A 854 -16.00 -26.25 8.88
CA CYS A 854 -16.58 -25.86 10.16
C CYS A 854 -18.04 -25.42 10.02
N ARG A 855 -18.35 -24.60 9.01
CA ARG A 855 -19.72 -24.19 8.74
C ARG A 855 -20.64 -25.38 8.42
N LYS A 856 -20.17 -26.33 7.60
CA LYS A 856 -20.92 -27.55 7.29
C LYS A 856 -21.17 -28.43 8.52
N ALA A 857 -20.20 -28.46 9.45
CA ALA A 857 -20.32 -29.15 10.73
C ALA A 857 -21.14 -28.34 11.77
N ARG A 858 -21.75 -27.23 11.39
CA ARG A 858 -22.45 -26.27 12.29
C ARG A 858 -21.55 -25.70 13.38
N LEU A 859 -20.23 -25.77 13.19
CA LEU A 859 -19.25 -25.09 14.02
C LEU A 859 -19.01 -23.70 13.42
N GLU A 860 -19.10 -22.68 14.22
CA GLU A 860 -18.73 -21.33 13.77
C GLU A 860 -17.22 -21.22 13.68
N PHE A 861 -16.71 -21.20 12.48
CA PHE A 861 -15.30 -20.95 12.24
C PHE A 861 -15.04 -19.45 12.24
N ARG A 862 -14.15 -19.04 13.12
CA ARG A 862 -13.85 -17.63 13.33
C ARG A 862 -12.34 -17.48 13.30
N ARG A 863 -11.82 -16.93 12.21
CA ARG A 863 -10.39 -16.74 12.03
C ARG A 863 -9.89 -15.54 12.81
N SER A 864 -8.86 -15.76 13.62
CA SER A 864 -7.87 -14.75 13.94
C SER A 864 -6.54 -15.17 13.32
N SER A 865 -5.95 -14.28 12.54
CA SER A 865 -4.66 -14.33 11.82
C SER A 865 -4.49 -15.40 10.78
#